data_d3ca102601e3d3e8a1fe5d00cec832c0
#
_entry.id   d3ca102601e3d3e8a1fe5d00cec832c0
#
_cell.length_a   1.000
_cell.length_b   1.000
_cell.length_c   1.000
_cell.angle_alpha   90.00
_cell.angle_beta   90.00
_cell.angle_gamma   90.00
#
_symmetry.space_group_name_H-M   'P 1'
#
loop_
_entity.id
_entity.type
_entity.pdbx_description
1 polymer ?
#
loop_
_entity_poly.entity_id
_entity_poly.type
_entity_poly.pdbx_seq_one_letter_code
_entity_poly.pdbx_strand_id
1 'polypeptide(L)'
;MRIVKSIFSSTFPSISLMISSSSTKFSAILPALLIAAFLSSPGSAVTANRISGALTNGQTVALKGNVHRKALPQFDQGPVDPAMRLGTITLMTSPTTAQVSALKQLLAQQQDRKSANYHKWITPEQYADRFGLSQNDMQQMTSWLKSKGFSGIHAAHGRNWVSFTGTAAQVHSAFGTEIHHFNVNGELHYANATAPVVPAAMKGIASGLRGLNDFLPKPRAIRRTHPNYYSSALQSQFIAPGDIATIYDINALYSAGIDGTNQKLAVMGQTDIYLADITDFRSGFGLSPISCTTDTNGVITACSDPHFSYVKAGTADPGLSTNGDISEADLDLEWSGAVAPGAQIIYVNSTDTFTSFYYAIDNNVAPVISLSYGQCEFGDNYVTDPTTGLPGSDELELMKANSQGITFVNSSGDSGAAECDGPNTVTTTPPVNLATFGIAVSYPASSPEVTGVGGTAIPLANFTSQYWSSPSSNATDGGTALSYIPEQSWNDNAEFAEYCAENGGTFCSQGGTPPQTGWVSIDSSFAAQQDIGISSTGGGVSNCSVQNAGFTACVSGFPQPSWQTVTIPSQASARFSPDVSFLATPNFPGYIYCTPLSELGGSGTTSSCASGISNSVDNDFAIIGGTSASAPVFAGDLNHCFYFLFER
;
A
#
# COMPACT_ATOMS: atom_id res chain seq x y z
N MET A 1 13.44 -16.27 6.32
CA MET A 1 14.45 -16.82 7.23
C MET A 1 15.72 -17.41 6.59
N ARG A 2 15.70 -18.05 5.43
CA ARG A 2 16.95 -18.49 4.76
C ARG A 2 17.77 -17.36 4.10
N ILE A 3 17.17 -16.23 3.76
CA ILE A 3 17.83 -15.08 3.11
C ILE A 3 18.68 -14.27 4.12
N VAL A 4 18.24 -14.14 5.37
CA VAL A 4 18.98 -13.41 6.41
C VAL A 4 20.22 -14.16 6.89
N LYS A 5 20.21 -15.50 6.89
CA LYS A 5 21.40 -16.29 7.32
C LYS A 5 22.57 -16.27 6.34
N SER A 6 22.37 -15.86 5.09
CA SER A 6 23.44 -15.79 4.07
C SER A 6 24.33 -14.54 4.19
N ILE A 7 23.95 -13.55 4.99
CA ILE A 7 24.68 -12.28 5.11
C ILE A 7 25.71 -12.30 6.26
N PHE A 8 25.62 -13.23 7.20
CA PHE A 8 26.44 -13.22 8.44
C PHE A 8 27.57 -14.26 8.51
N SER A 9 27.94 -14.92 7.41
CA SER A 9 29.04 -15.89 7.39
C SER A 9 30.20 -15.44 6.50
N SER A 10 30.92 -14.38 6.91
CA SER A 10 32.28 -14.12 6.41
C SER A 10 33.17 -13.63 7.55
N THR A 11 33.98 -14.53 8.02
CA THR A 11 35.10 -14.33 8.98
C THR A 11 36.10 -13.30 8.47
N PHE A 12 36.37 -12.27 9.27
CA PHE A 12 37.45 -11.31 9.04
C PHE A 12 38.77 -11.88 9.53
N PRO A 13 39.88 -11.82 8.75
CA PRO A 13 41.21 -12.03 9.26
C PRO A 13 41.77 -10.74 9.87
N SER A 14 42.25 -10.85 11.09
CA SER A 14 42.97 -9.80 11.82
C SER A 14 44.29 -9.46 11.12
N ILE A 15 44.49 -8.20 10.72
CA ILE A 15 45.78 -7.70 10.26
C ILE A 15 46.40 -6.86 11.40
N SER A 16 47.47 -7.41 12.01
CA SER A 16 48.33 -6.65 12.92
C SER A 16 49.27 -5.74 12.13
N LEU A 17 49.17 -4.44 12.37
CA LEU A 17 50.13 -3.46 11.84
C LEU A 17 51.35 -3.41 12.77
N MET A 18 52.49 -3.86 12.26
CA MET A 18 53.81 -3.53 12.87
C MET A 18 54.32 -2.22 12.27
N ILE A 19 54.51 -1.22 13.12
CA ILE A 19 55.19 0.02 12.77
C ILE A 19 56.69 -0.20 12.99
N SER A 20 57.47 -0.08 11.93
CA SER A 20 58.93 0.04 12.01
C SER A 20 59.36 1.37 11.39
N SER A 21 60.05 2.15 12.20
CA SER A 21 60.63 3.44 11.84
C SER A 21 62.01 3.23 11.19
N SER A 22 62.24 3.82 10.02
CA SER A 22 63.60 4.20 9.62
C SER A 22 63.59 5.40 8.67
N SER A 23 64.31 6.40 9.07
CA SER A 23 64.57 7.67 8.38
C SER A 23 65.64 7.49 7.30
N THR A 24 65.38 7.95 6.07
CA THR A 24 66.41 8.42 5.16
C THR A 24 65.89 9.51 4.22
N LYS A 25 66.59 10.63 4.23
CA LYS A 25 66.36 11.81 3.38
C LYS A 25 66.86 11.53 1.97
N PHE A 26 66.04 11.79 0.97
CA PHE A 26 66.49 12.08 -0.39
C PHE A 26 65.60 13.21 -0.99
N SER A 27 66.28 14.33 -1.27
CA SER A 27 65.73 15.42 -2.04
C SER A 27 65.75 15.08 -3.53
N ALA A 28 64.61 15.11 -4.19
CA ALA A 28 64.53 15.19 -5.65
C ALA A 28 63.41 16.15 -6.03
N ILE A 29 63.80 17.22 -6.68
CA ILE A 29 62.93 18.24 -7.26
C ILE A 29 62.34 17.64 -8.54
N LEU A 30 61.00 17.50 -8.59
CA LEU A 30 60.28 17.26 -9.84
C LEU A 30 59.19 18.33 -10.00
N PRO A 31 58.99 18.88 -11.18
CA PRO A 31 58.03 19.95 -11.42
C PRO A 31 56.61 19.39 -11.31
N ALA A 32 55.80 20.01 -10.45
CA ALA A 32 54.37 19.75 -10.32
C ALA A 32 53.66 20.21 -11.58
N LEU A 33 53.32 19.28 -12.48
CA LEU A 33 52.29 19.50 -13.48
C LEU A 33 50.94 19.43 -12.72
N LEU A 34 50.37 20.60 -12.42
CA LEU A 34 48.99 20.72 -11.97
C LEU A 34 48.08 20.35 -13.18
N ILE A 35 47.69 19.09 -13.26
CA ILE A 35 46.51 18.71 -14.02
C ILE A 35 45.33 19.10 -13.12
N ALA A 36 44.82 20.31 -13.33
CA ALA A 36 43.48 20.70 -12.86
C ALA A 36 42.48 19.83 -13.63
N ALA A 37 42.18 18.63 -13.07
CA ALA A 37 40.96 17.94 -13.43
C ALA A 37 39.81 18.85 -13.02
N PHE A 38 39.31 19.62 -13.96
CA PHE A 38 37.98 20.21 -13.85
C PHE A 38 37.03 19.05 -13.63
N LEU A 39 36.70 18.77 -12.39
CA LEU A 39 35.48 18.10 -12.01
C LEU A 39 34.36 19.02 -12.50
N SER A 40 34.02 18.93 -13.78
CA SER A 40 32.75 19.38 -14.28
C SER A 40 31.71 18.57 -13.51
N SER A 41 31.20 19.12 -12.41
CA SER A 41 29.88 18.74 -11.95
C SER A 41 29.01 18.70 -13.17
N PRO A 42 28.29 17.61 -13.48
CA PRO A 42 27.30 17.64 -14.55
C PRO A 42 26.34 18.75 -14.16
N GLY A 43 26.46 19.92 -14.81
CA GLY A 43 25.51 20.99 -14.68
C GLY A 43 24.15 20.36 -14.91
N SER A 44 23.23 20.47 -13.96
CA SER A 44 21.87 20.01 -14.12
C SER A 44 21.36 20.65 -15.40
N ALA A 45 21.22 19.86 -16.46
CA ALA A 45 20.66 20.33 -17.71
C ALA A 45 19.25 20.78 -17.39
N VAL A 46 18.99 22.09 -17.42
CA VAL A 46 17.66 22.65 -17.20
C VAL A 46 16.69 21.94 -18.14
N THR A 47 15.67 21.29 -17.58
CA THR A 47 14.67 20.57 -18.38
C THR A 47 14.07 21.52 -19.41
N ALA A 48 14.10 21.15 -20.68
CA ALA A 48 13.62 21.99 -21.77
C ALA A 48 12.10 22.23 -21.65
N ASN A 49 11.66 23.45 -21.98
CA ASN A 49 10.23 23.76 -22.07
C ASN A 49 9.58 22.88 -23.14
N ARG A 50 8.48 22.24 -22.80
CA ARG A 50 7.69 21.38 -23.69
C ARG A 50 6.38 22.03 -24.11
N ILE A 51 5.82 22.91 -23.30
CA ILE A 51 4.62 23.69 -23.65
C ILE A 51 5.04 24.78 -24.61
N SER A 52 4.63 24.63 -25.89
CA SER A 52 4.88 25.60 -26.95
C SER A 52 3.56 26.26 -27.36
N GLY A 53 3.28 27.44 -26.86
CA GLY A 53 2.08 28.23 -27.16
C GLY A 53 1.15 28.43 -25.97
N ALA A 54 0.10 29.23 -26.19
CA ALA A 54 -0.85 29.56 -25.12
C ALA A 54 -1.75 28.38 -24.79
N LEU A 55 -2.00 28.16 -23.50
CA LEU A 55 -2.96 27.17 -22.99
C LEU A 55 -4.37 27.74 -23.15
N THR A 56 -4.98 27.54 -24.30
CA THR A 56 -6.35 27.95 -24.62
C THR A 56 -7.21 26.76 -24.96
N ASN A 57 -8.52 26.86 -24.76
CA ASN A 57 -9.46 25.79 -25.12
C ASN A 57 -9.87 25.80 -26.61
N GLY A 58 -9.18 26.58 -27.47
CA GLY A 58 -9.51 26.66 -28.88
C GLY A 58 -9.22 25.37 -29.65
N GLN A 59 -8.14 24.68 -29.29
CA GLN A 59 -7.82 23.34 -29.77
C GLN A 59 -7.51 22.45 -28.55
N THR A 60 -8.12 21.29 -28.51
CA THR A 60 -7.97 20.36 -27.40
C THR A 60 -7.57 18.97 -27.87
N VAL A 61 -7.04 18.17 -26.96
CA VAL A 61 -6.73 16.75 -27.13
C VAL A 61 -7.33 15.96 -26.00
N ALA A 62 -7.95 14.81 -26.29
CA ALA A 62 -8.55 13.94 -25.31
C ALA A 62 -7.47 13.14 -24.54
N LEU A 63 -7.65 13.03 -23.22
CA LEU A 63 -6.91 12.12 -22.36
C LEU A 63 -7.64 10.77 -22.37
N LYS A 64 -7.22 9.89 -23.27
CA LYS A 64 -7.82 8.56 -23.40
C LYS A 64 -7.55 7.72 -22.15
N GLY A 65 -8.50 6.82 -21.82
CA GLY A 65 -8.39 5.97 -20.64
C GLY A 65 -8.79 6.63 -19.32
N ASN A 66 -9.16 7.91 -19.32
CA ASN A 66 -9.58 8.64 -18.13
C ASN A 66 -11.09 8.58 -17.84
N VAL A 67 -11.77 7.54 -18.25
CA VAL A 67 -13.14 7.21 -17.82
C VAL A 67 -13.07 5.91 -17.03
N HIS A 68 -13.60 5.91 -15.82
CA HIS A 68 -13.56 4.71 -14.99
C HIS A 68 -14.39 3.59 -15.64
N ARG A 69 -13.88 2.34 -15.64
CA ARG A 69 -14.51 1.20 -16.33
C ARG A 69 -15.90 0.84 -15.83
N LYS A 70 -16.25 1.19 -14.58
CA LYS A 70 -17.60 1.01 -14.01
C LYS A 70 -18.54 2.14 -14.38
N ALA A 71 -18.08 3.28 -14.91
CA ALA A 71 -18.91 4.39 -15.39
C ALA A 71 -19.51 4.06 -16.77
N LEU A 72 -20.37 3.03 -16.81
CA LEU A 72 -20.98 2.52 -18.04
C LEU A 72 -22.35 3.15 -18.28
N PRO A 73 -22.77 3.36 -19.54
CA PRO A 73 -24.04 4.00 -19.87
C PRO A 73 -25.28 3.37 -19.22
N GLN A 74 -25.27 2.04 -18.97
CA GLN A 74 -26.39 1.37 -18.32
C GLN A 74 -26.55 1.73 -16.84
N PHE A 75 -25.53 2.28 -16.20
CA PHE A 75 -25.54 2.69 -14.79
C PHE A 75 -25.72 4.20 -14.63
N ASP A 76 -25.68 4.95 -15.72
CA ASP A 76 -25.74 6.42 -15.75
C ASP A 76 -27.11 6.93 -15.27
N GLN A 77 -27.10 7.82 -14.27
CA GLN A 77 -28.26 8.46 -13.68
C GLN A 77 -28.36 9.96 -14.04
N GLY A 78 -27.50 10.43 -14.94
CA GLY A 78 -27.43 11.82 -15.38
C GLY A 78 -26.46 12.70 -14.58
N PRO A 79 -26.34 13.98 -14.98
CA PRO A 79 -25.34 14.90 -14.43
C PRO A 79 -25.58 15.18 -12.95
N VAL A 80 -24.48 15.35 -12.22
CA VAL A 80 -24.51 15.84 -10.83
C VAL A 80 -24.87 17.32 -10.76
N ASP A 81 -25.14 17.83 -9.55
CA ASP A 81 -25.27 19.28 -9.33
C ASP A 81 -23.98 19.99 -9.83
N PRO A 82 -24.08 20.97 -10.73
CA PRO A 82 -22.92 21.73 -11.22
C PRO A 82 -22.12 22.40 -10.11
N ALA A 83 -22.72 22.70 -8.96
CA ALA A 83 -22.07 23.27 -7.79
C ALA A 83 -21.37 22.22 -6.91
N MET A 84 -21.58 20.94 -7.17
CA MET A 84 -20.94 19.85 -6.44
C MET A 84 -19.43 20.04 -6.47
N ARG A 85 -18.80 20.08 -5.29
CA ARG A 85 -17.35 20.16 -5.16
C ARG A 85 -16.76 18.76 -5.24
N LEU A 86 -15.76 18.62 -6.09
CA LEU A 86 -14.94 17.42 -6.13
C LEU A 86 -13.81 17.55 -5.09
N GLY A 87 -13.34 16.41 -4.63
CA GLY A 87 -12.20 16.33 -3.72
C GLY A 87 -10.89 16.85 -4.35
N THR A 88 -9.79 16.20 -4.09
CA THR A 88 -8.52 16.53 -4.74
C THR A 88 -8.54 16.01 -6.17
N ILE A 89 -8.39 16.90 -7.15
CA ILE A 89 -8.18 16.56 -8.55
C ILE A 89 -6.70 16.71 -8.85
N THR A 90 -6.09 15.71 -9.51
CA THR A 90 -4.67 15.74 -9.86
C THR A 90 -4.48 15.61 -11.37
N LEU A 91 -3.90 16.63 -11.99
CA LEU A 91 -3.45 16.60 -13.39
C LEU A 91 -2.06 16.00 -13.46
N MET A 92 -1.98 14.81 -14.03
CA MET A 92 -0.75 14.02 -14.16
C MET A 92 0.01 14.39 -15.42
N THR A 93 1.34 14.26 -15.37
CA THR A 93 2.19 14.54 -16.55
C THR A 93 3.11 13.35 -16.86
N SER A 94 3.43 13.19 -18.14
CA SER A 94 4.38 12.17 -18.61
C SER A 94 5.74 12.77 -18.91
N PRO A 95 6.83 12.14 -18.46
CA PRO A 95 8.18 12.45 -18.94
C PRO A 95 8.33 12.03 -20.43
N THR A 96 9.40 12.46 -21.06
CA THR A 96 9.78 11.98 -22.40
C THR A 96 10.32 10.55 -22.34
N THR A 97 10.30 9.82 -23.47
CA THR A 97 10.91 8.48 -23.56
C THR A 97 12.38 8.47 -23.14
N ALA A 98 13.13 9.54 -23.47
CA ALA A 98 14.52 9.68 -23.04
C ALA A 98 14.66 9.82 -21.52
N GLN A 99 13.75 10.59 -20.87
CA GLN A 99 13.73 10.72 -19.41
C GLN A 99 13.36 9.42 -18.73
N VAL A 100 12.37 8.66 -19.24
CA VAL A 100 12.01 7.33 -18.72
C VAL A 100 13.20 6.37 -18.83
N SER A 101 13.88 6.35 -19.99
CA SER A 101 15.07 5.50 -20.17
C SER A 101 16.20 5.87 -19.21
N ALA A 102 16.42 7.16 -18.98
CA ALA A 102 17.42 7.64 -18.03
C ALA A 102 17.04 7.33 -16.57
N LEU A 103 15.74 7.38 -16.22
CA LEU A 103 15.25 6.98 -14.88
C LEU A 103 15.48 5.49 -14.65
N LYS A 104 15.08 4.63 -15.61
CA LYS A 104 15.34 3.18 -15.52
C LYS A 104 16.82 2.85 -15.38
N GLN A 105 17.68 3.58 -16.11
CA GLN A 105 19.12 3.43 -15.99
C GLN A 105 19.62 3.86 -14.59
N LEU A 106 19.10 4.95 -14.03
CA LEU A 106 19.44 5.39 -12.68
C LEU A 106 19.07 4.33 -11.65
N LEU A 107 17.83 3.81 -11.69
CA LEU A 107 17.35 2.77 -10.78
C LEU A 107 18.27 1.53 -10.82
N ALA A 108 18.60 1.05 -12.02
CA ALA A 108 19.54 -0.06 -12.17
C ALA A 108 20.93 0.24 -11.57
N GLN A 109 21.43 1.47 -11.75
CA GLN A 109 22.71 1.90 -11.20
C GLN A 109 22.70 2.03 -9.68
N GLN A 110 21.58 2.47 -9.10
CA GLN A 110 21.43 2.60 -7.65
C GLN A 110 21.42 1.23 -6.94
N GLN A 111 21.09 0.16 -7.65
CA GLN A 111 21.10 -1.21 -7.13
C GLN A 111 22.38 -2.00 -7.48
N ASP A 112 23.22 -1.50 -8.38
CA ASP A 112 24.48 -2.16 -8.73
C ASP A 112 25.62 -1.73 -7.82
N ARG A 113 26.13 -2.65 -6.99
CA ARG A 113 27.27 -2.42 -6.10
C ARG A 113 28.55 -1.93 -6.80
N LYS A 114 28.67 -2.14 -8.11
CA LYS A 114 29.82 -1.68 -8.90
C LYS A 114 29.61 -0.28 -9.48
N SER A 115 28.41 0.23 -9.40
CA SER A 115 28.07 1.55 -9.93
C SER A 115 28.56 2.67 -9.01
N ALA A 116 29.00 3.76 -9.60
CA ALA A 116 29.28 5.00 -8.87
C ALA A 116 28.01 5.61 -8.23
N ASN A 117 26.82 5.19 -8.68
CA ASN A 117 25.51 5.62 -8.17
C ASN A 117 24.91 4.65 -7.15
N TYR A 118 25.62 3.59 -6.75
CA TYR A 118 25.13 2.63 -5.76
C TYR A 118 24.68 3.33 -4.47
N HIS A 119 23.43 3.11 -4.07
CA HIS A 119 22.75 3.73 -2.91
C HIS A 119 22.83 5.27 -2.87
N LYS A 120 23.02 5.94 -4.00
CA LYS A 120 22.94 7.41 -4.08
C LYS A 120 21.54 7.82 -4.47
N TRP A 121 20.71 7.97 -3.46
CA TRP A 121 19.33 8.39 -3.60
C TRP A 121 19.23 9.86 -3.98
N ILE A 122 18.22 10.23 -4.74
CA ILE A 122 17.99 11.62 -5.17
C ILE A 122 16.83 12.23 -4.38
N THR A 123 16.86 13.57 -4.23
CA THR A 123 15.73 14.28 -3.62
C THR A 123 14.60 14.49 -4.62
N PRO A 124 13.38 14.84 -4.18
CA PRO A 124 12.27 15.22 -5.06
C PRO A 124 12.66 16.33 -6.07
N GLU A 125 13.42 17.34 -5.63
CA GLU A 125 13.89 18.41 -6.50
C GLU A 125 14.92 17.93 -7.52
N GLN A 126 15.81 17.04 -7.13
CA GLN A 126 16.77 16.41 -8.06
C GLN A 126 16.05 15.50 -9.08
N TYR A 127 14.97 14.83 -8.66
CA TYR A 127 14.08 14.12 -9.58
C TYR A 127 13.45 15.10 -10.57
N ALA A 128 12.89 16.20 -10.08
CA ALA A 128 12.29 17.23 -10.91
C ALA A 128 13.24 17.79 -11.99
N ASP A 129 14.49 18.07 -11.61
CA ASP A 129 15.49 18.63 -12.51
C ASP A 129 15.93 17.67 -13.62
N ARG A 130 15.76 16.36 -13.39
CA ARG A 130 16.15 15.33 -14.36
C ARG A 130 14.99 14.75 -15.15
N PHE A 131 13.84 14.56 -14.50
CA PHE A 131 12.72 13.77 -15.02
C PHE A 131 11.39 14.52 -15.03
N GLY A 132 11.25 15.60 -14.24
CA GLY A 132 10.06 16.44 -14.18
C GLY A 132 9.95 17.41 -15.36
N LEU A 133 8.87 18.19 -15.37
CA LEU A 133 8.70 19.31 -16.30
C LEU A 133 9.62 20.48 -15.94
N SER A 134 9.80 21.40 -16.89
CA SER A 134 10.46 22.67 -16.60
C SER A 134 9.63 23.49 -15.61
N GLN A 135 10.29 24.37 -14.85
CA GLN A 135 9.57 25.30 -13.98
C GLN A 135 8.60 26.19 -14.76
N ASN A 136 8.97 26.58 -15.98
CA ASN A 136 8.12 27.40 -16.86
C ASN A 136 6.86 26.62 -17.28
N ASP A 137 6.97 25.35 -17.66
CA ASP A 137 5.81 24.53 -18.02
C ASP A 137 4.86 24.36 -16.84
N MET A 138 5.39 24.07 -15.64
CA MET A 138 4.60 23.98 -14.41
C MET A 138 3.90 25.30 -14.09
N GLN A 139 4.57 26.43 -14.26
CA GLN A 139 3.98 27.75 -14.06
C GLN A 139 2.87 28.04 -15.06
N GLN A 140 3.02 27.63 -16.32
CA GLN A 140 1.97 27.78 -17.31
C GLN A 140 0.75 26.93 -16.97
N MET A 141 0.94 25.68 -16.55
CA MET A 141 -0.14 24.77 -16.15
C MET A 141 -0.90 25.30 -14.92
N THR A 142 -0.19 25.69 -13.87
CA THR A 142 -0.81 26.25 -12.64
C THR A 142 -1.55 27.55 -12.92
N SER A 143 -1.00 28.43 -13.76
CA SER A 143 -1.65 29.67 -14.19
C SER A 143 -2.91 29.42 -15.00
N TRP A 144 -2.89 28.41 -15.88
CA TRP A 144 -4.04 28.00 -16.64
C TRP A 144 -5.15 27.46 -15.74
N LEU A 145 -4.85 26.56 -14.79
CA LEU A 145 -5.82 26.06 -13.81
C LEU A 145 -6.43 27.21 -12.99
N LYS A 146 -5.60 28.16 -12.54
CA LYS A 146 -6.08 29.35 -11.81
C LYS A 146 -7.02 30.19 -12.66
N SER A 147 -6.73 30.35 -13.98
CA SER A 147 -7.58 31.10 -14.91
C SER A 147 -8.95 30.43 -15.15
N LYS A 148 -9.06 29.09 -14.89
CA LYS A 148 -10.31 28.33 -14.95
C LYS A 148 -11.10 28.37 -13.63
N GLY A 149 -10.60 29.09 -12.63
CA GLY A 149 -11.25 29.29 -11.34
C GLY A 149 -10.99 28.19 -10.31
N PHE A 150 -10.11 27.22 -10.59
CA PHE A 150 -9.70 26.23 -9.62
C PHE A 150 -8.94 26.84 -8.45
N SER A 151 -9.04 26.22 -7.28
CA SER A 151 -8.40 26.65 -6.02
C SER A 151 -7.56 25.52 -5.43
N GLY A 152 -6.81 25.79 -4.34
CA GLY A 152 -5.95 24.79 -3.71
C GLY A 152 -4.89 24.24 -4.67
N ILE A 153 -4.42 25.04 -5.64
CA ILE A 153 -3.49 24.58 -6.66
C ILE A 153 -2.11 24.37 -6.04
N HIS A 154 -1.62 23.15 -6.10
CA HIS A 154 -0.31 22.74 -5.62
C HIS A 154 0.45 22.00 -6.72
N ALA A 155 1.67 22.45 -7.03
CA ALA A 155 2.57 21.77 -7.94
C ALA A 155 3.51 20.84 -7.16
N ALA A 156 3.65 19.61 -7.62
CA ALA A 156 4.56 18.65 -7.01
C ALA A 156 6.01 19.16 -6.98
N HIS A 157 6.76 18.82 -5.92
CA HIS A 157 8.21 19.04 -5.84
C HIS A 157 8.93 18.33 -7.01
N GLY A 158 8.47 17.13 -7.37
CA GLY A 158 8.95 16.36 -8.52
C GLY A 158 8.57 16.94 -9.89
N ARG A 159 7.72 17.98 -9.93
CA ARG A 159 7.21 18.61 -11.16
C ARG A 159 6.60 17.63 -12.17
N ASN A 160 5.93 16.63 -11.68
CA ASN A 160 5.31 15.57 -12.48
C ASN A 160 3.79 15.47 -12.32
N TRP A 161 3.19 16.30 -11.46
CA TRP A 161 1.75 16.47 -11.31
C TRP A 161 1.39 17.83 -10.68
N VAL A 162 0.12 18.22 -10.82
CA VAL A 162 -0.47 19.40 -10.16
C VAL A 162 -1.80 18.99 -9.55
N SER A 163 -1.98 19.16 -8.23
CA SER A 163 -3.27 18.96 -7.57
C SER A 163 -4.04 20.27 -7.42
N PHE A 164 -5.36 20.19 -7.38
CA PHE A 164 -6.27 21.32 -7.23
C PHE A 164 -7.67 20.84 -6.83
N THR A 165 -8.57 21.76 -6.50
CA THR A 165 -9.98 21.47 -6.24
C THR A 165 -10.90 22.43 -7.00
N GLY A 166 -12.13 21.98 -7.26
CA GLY A 166 -13.14 22.76 -7.97
C GLY A 166 -14.51 22.11 -7.98
N THR A 167 -15.43 22.72 -8.72
CA THR A 167 -16.79 22.20 -8.91
C THR A 167 -16.94 21.40 -10.19
N ALA A 168 -17.98 20.59 -10.29
CA ALA A 168 -18.34 19.86 -11.52
C ALA A 168 -18.48 20.80 -12.72
N ALA A 169 -19.06 22.01 -12.53
CA ALA A 169 -19.14 23.03 -13.58
C ALA A 169 -17.77 23.51 -14.05
N GLN A 170 -16.82 23.70 -13.13
CA GLN A 170 -15.45 24.09 -13.50
C GLN A 170 -14.74 22.98 -14.26
N VAL A 171 -14.91 21.71 -13.86
CA VAL A 171 -14.40 20.55 -14.57
C VAL A 171 -14.96 20.50 -15.99
N HIS A 172 -16.29 20.65 -16.16
CA HIS A 172 -16.90 20.69 -17.48
C HIS A 172 -16.33 21.81 -18.34
N SER A 173 -16.24 23.04 -17.81
CA SER A 173 -15.73 24.19 -18.54
C SER A 173 -14.24 24.07 -18.93
N ALA A 174 -13.41 23.46 -18.09
CA ALA A 174 -11.96 23.37 -18.31
C ALA A 174 -11.57 22.13 -19.13
N PHE A 175 -12.21 21.00 -18.85
CA PHE A 175 -11.82 19.67 -19.35
C PHE A 175 -12.86 19.04 -20.27
N GLY A 176 -13.98 19.73 -20.56
CA GLY A 176 -14.96 19.30 -21.58
C GLY A 176 -15.68 17.99 -21.27
N THR A 177 -15.71 17.57 -20.02
CA THR A 177 -16.45 16.39 -19.57
C THR A 177 -17.42 16.75 -18.45
N GLU A 178 -18.59 16.14 -18.43
CA GLU A 178 -19.57 16.25 -17.36
C GLU A 178 -19.30 15.17 -16.30
N ILE A 179 -19.61 15.50 -15.05
CA ILE A 179 -19.62 14.53 -13.96
C ILE A 179 -21.05 14.05 -13.81
N HIS A 180 -21.25 12.74 -13.86
CA HIS A 180 -22.56 12.09 -13.71
C HIS A 180 -22.61 11.22 -12.46
N HIS A 181 -23.80 10.95 -11.98
CA HIS A 181 -24.05 9.86 -11.04
C HIS A 181 -24.16 8.53 -11.78
N PHE A 182 -23.65 7.48 -11.16
CA PHE A 182 -23.75 6.09 -11.63
C PHE A 182 -24.22 5.20 -10.49
N ASN A 183 -25.29 4.41 -10.73
CA ASN A 183 -25.74 3.41 -9.76
C ASN A 183 -25.15 2.06 -10.15
N VAL A 184 -24.11 1.64 -9.42
CA VAL A 184 -23.42 0.36 -9.67
C VAL A 184 -23.72 -0.58 -8.51
N ASN A 185 -24.45 -1.65 -8.78
CA ASN A 185 -24.87 -2.66 -7.78
C ASN A 185 -25.62 -2.08 -6.57
N GLY A 186 -26.36 -0.99 -6.75
CA GLY A 186 -27.10 -0.32 -5.69
C GLY A 186 -26.34 0.80 -4.98
N GLU A 187 -25.05 0.93 -5.20
CA GLU A 187 -24.23 2.03 -4.69
C GLU A 187 -24.23 3.20 -5.70
N LEU A 188 -24.44 4.40 -5.18
CA LEU A 188 -24.42 5.63 -5.98
C LEU A 188 -23.03 6.23 -5.98
N HIS A 189 -22.41 6.24 -7.13
CA HIS A 189 -21.10 6.84 -7.38
C HIS A 189 -21.22 8.08 -8.25
N TYR A 190 -20.13 8.86 -8.33
CA TYR A 190 -19.96 9.86 -9.38
C TYR A 190 -18.72 9.56 -10.23
N ALA A 191 -18.77 9.94 -11.51
CA ALA A 191 -17.60 9.86 -12.40
C ALA A 191 -17.80 10.80 -13.60
N ASN A 192 -16.69 11.10 -14.30
CA ASN A 192 -16.75 11.75 -15.59
C ASN A 192 -17.37 10.82 -16.64
N ALA A 193 -18.38 11.33 -17.37
CA ALA A 193 -19.13 10.57 -18.37
C ALA A 193 -18.33 10.33 -19.67
N THR A 194 -17.37 11.21 -19.98
CA THR A 194 -16.55 11.16 -21.20
C THR A 194 -15.09 11.41 -20.87
N ALA A 195 -14.19 11.03 -21.80
CA ALA A 195 -12.76 11.32 -21.65
C ALA A 195 -12.53 12.85 -21.57
N PRO A 196 -11.84 13.33 -20.52
CA PRO A 196 -11.53 14.75 -20.41
C PRO A 196 -10.58 15.20 -21.50
N VAL A 197 -10.62 16.48 -21.84
CA VAL A 197 -9.73 17.10 -22.82
C VAL A 197 -8.82 18.15 -22.16
N VAL A 198 -7.64 18.34 -22.71
CA VAL A 198 -6.72 19.40 -22.31
C VAL A 198 -6.34 20.26 -23.52
N PRO A 199 -5.85 21.50 -23.35
CA PRO A 199 -5.31 22.31 -24.45
C PRO A 199 -4.30 21.53 -25.29
N ALA A 200 -4.37 21.66 -26.61
CA ALA A 200 -3.49 20.93 -27.55
C ALA A 200 -2.00 21.16 -27.29
N ALA A 201 -1.62 22.30 -26.71
CA ALA A 201 -0.26 22.60 -26.28
C ALA A 201 0.25 21.68 -25.14
N MET A 202 -0.65 20.96 -24.44
CA MET A 202 -0.31 19.94 -23.43
C MET A 202 -0.23 18.51 -24.03
N LYS A 203 -0.39 18.35 -25.34
CA LYS A 203 -0.31 17.02 -25.99
C LYS A 203 1.04 16.35 -25.69
N GLY A 204 0.99 15.10 -25.20
CA GLY A 204 2.17 14.33 -24.80
C GLY A 204 2.87 14.86 -23.54
N ILE A 205 2.23 15.79 -22.83
CA ILE A 205 2.66 16.31 -21.53
C ILE A 205 1.65 15.86 -20.46
N ALA A 206 0.37 16.25 -20.58
CA ALA A 206 -0.68 15.75 -19.73
C ALA A 206 -0.99 14.30 -20.07
N SER A 207 -1.00 13.42 -19.06
CA SER A 207 -1.26 11.98 -19.21
C SER A 207 -2.61 11.57 -18.67
N GLY A 208 -3.14 12.25 -17.65
CA GLY A 208 -4.39 11.89 -17.02
C GLY A 208 -4.86 12.89 -15.98
N LEU A 209 -6.09 12.67 -15.52
CA LEU A 209 -6.73 13.37 -14.41
C LEU A 209 -7.26 12.34 -13.40
N ARG A 210 -6.76 12.35 -12.17
CA ARG A 210 -7.31 11.61 -11.04
C ARG A 210 -8.32 12.47 -10.27
N GLY A 211 -9.20 11.85 -9.49
CA GLY A 211 -10.16 12.55 -8.64
C GLY A 211 -11.41 13.04 -9.37
N LEU A 212 -11.68 12.55 -10.59
CA LEU A 212 -12.93 12.80 -11.31
C LEU A 212 -14.01 11.75 -11.03
N ASN A 213 -13.71 10.78 -10.17
CA ASN A 213 -14.65 9.74 -9.72
C ASN A 213 -14.38 9.35 -8.27
N ASP A 214 -15.35 8.68 -7.64
CA ASP A 214 -15.29 8.13 -6.28
C ASP A 214 -15.29 6.60 -6.25
N PHE A 215 -14.91 5.95 -7.33
CA PHE A 215 -14.62 4.52 -7.33
C PHE A 215 -13.26 4.25 -6.66
N LEU A 216 -13.22 4.51 -5.35
CA LEU A 216 -11.99 4.41 -4.57
C LEU A 216 -11.54 2.97 -4.39
N PRO A 217 -10.24 2.74 -4.16
CA PRO A 217 -9.73 1.46 -3.70
C PRO A 217 -10.45 1.05 -2.41
N LYS A 218 -10.83 -0.23 -2.31
CA LYS A 218 -11.48 -0.75 -1.10
C LYS A 218 -10.42 -1.28 -0.12
N PRO A 219 -10.71 -1.19 1.19
CA PRO A 219 -9.90 -1.85 2.21
C PRO A 219 -9.74 -3.33 1.89
N ARG A 220 -8.59 -3.90 2.22
CA ARG A 220 -8.31 -5.33 2.01
C ARG A 220 -8.46 -6.15 3.28
N ALA A 221 -8.68 -5.50 4.45
CA ALA A 221 -8.89 -6.20 5.69
C ALA A 221 -10.26 -6.89 5.77
N ILE A 222 -10.27 -8.11 6.28
CA ILE A 222 -11.47 -8.88 6.57
C ILE A 222 -11.72 -8.83 8.07
N ARG A 223 -12.85 -8.22 8.45
CA ARG A 223 -13.25 -8.01 9.85
C ARG A 223 -14.11 -9.15 10.36
N ARG A 224 -14.02 -9.44 11.66
CA ARG A 224 -14.91 -10.34 12.38
C ARG A 224 -15.54 -9.62 13.55
N THR A 225 -16.85 -9.62 13.61
CA THR A 225 -17.63 -8.91 14.65
C THR A 225 -17.70 -9.64 15.98
N HIS A 226 -17.39 -10.95 16.02
CA HIS A 226 -17.33 -11.74 17.24
C HIS A 226 -16.27 -12.82 17.07
N PRO A 227 -15.40 -13.03 18.06
CA PRO A 227 -14.46 -14.15 18.08
C PRO A 227 -15.20 -15.47 18.41
N ASN A 228 -16.23 -15.82 17.63
CA ASN A 228 -17.09 -16.97 17.89
C ASN A 228 -16.48 -18.32 17.45
N TYR A 229 -15.20 -18.34 17.09
CA TYR A 229 -14.50 -19.60 16.93
C TYR A 229 -13.86 -20.04 18.23
N TYR A 230 -14.72 -20.35 19.19
CA TYR A 230 -14.36 -21.08 20.35
C TYR A 230 -14.48 -22.58 20.06
N SER A 231 -13.41 -23.21 19.69
CA SER A 231 -13.26 -24.63 19.91
C SER A 231 -12.86 -24.83 21.35
N SER A 232 -13.65 -25.58 22.13
CA SER A 232 -13.27 -26.01 23.47
C SER A 232 -12.00 -26.87 23.49
N ALA A 233 -11.55 -27.35 22.36
CA ALA A 233 -10.29 -28.06 22.13
C ALA A 233 -9.14 -27.12 21.71
N LEU A 234 -9.45 -26.04 21.03
CA LEU A 234 -8.51 -25.00 20.62
C LEU A 234 -8.85 -23.79 21.49
N GLN A 235 -8.21 -23.62 22.63
CA GLN A 235 -8.30 -22.36 23.37
C GLN A 235 -7.92 -21.26 22.39
N SER A 236 -8.90 -20.42 22.00
CA SER A 236 -8.77 -19.43 20.93
C SER A 236 -7.46 -18.67 21.06
N GLN A 237 -6.55 -18.92 20.13
CA GLN A 237 -5.32 -18.20 20.04
C GLN A 237 -5.58 -17.03 19.09
N PHE A 238 -5.39 -15.82 19.54
CA PHE A 238 -5.41 -14.62 18.72
C PHE A 238 -3.98 -14.11 18.61
N ILE A 239 -3.65 -13.49 17.52
CA ILE A 239 -2.32 -12.91 17.33
C ILE A 239 -2.22 -11.59 18.09
N ALA A 240 -1.30 -11.56 19.04
CA ALA A 240 -0.85 -10.38 19.77
C ALA A 240 0.56 -9.96 19.28
N PRO A 241 1.03 -8.72 19.58
CA PRO A 241 2.37 -8.27 19.19
C PRO A 241 3.50 -9.20 19.62
N GLY A 242 3.44 -9.77 20.82
CA GLY A 242 4.42 -10.73 21.32
C GLY A 242 4.48 -12.04 20.53
N ASP A 243 3.35 -12.46 19.93
CA ASP A 243 3.31 -13.64 19.07
C ASP A 243 4.09 -13.38 17.77
N ILE A 244 3.83 -12.25 17.11
CA ILE A 244 4.55 -11.84 15.90
C ILE A 244 6.05 -11.73 16.19
N ALA A 245 6.43 -11.09 17.30
CA ALA A 245 7.82 -10.94 17.68
C ALA A 245 8.51 -12.29 17.92
N THR A 246 7.78 -13.30 18.40
CA THR A 246 8.28 -14.66 18.64
C THR A 246 8.29 -15.50 17.37
N ILE A 247 7.21 -15.52 16.60
CA ILE A 247 7.08 -16.32 15.39
C ILE A 247 8.12 -15.90 14.34
N TYR A 248 8.36 -14.59 14.18
CA TYR A 248 9.29 -14.05 13.17
C TYR A 248 10.68 -13.70 13.71
N ASP A 249 11.00 -14.10 14.97
CA ASP A 249 12.32 -13.89 15.62
C ASP A 249 12.74 -12.41 15.76
N ILE A 250 11.76 -11.51 15.88
CA ILE A 250 11.98 -10.06 16.05
C ILE A 250 12.52 -9.77 17.46
N ASN A 251 12.19 -10.61 18.45
CA ASN A 251 12.69 -10.49 19.83
C ASN A 251 14.21 -10.40 19.92
N ALA A 252 14.94 -11.01 18.98
CA ALA A 252 16.39 -10.90 18.90
C ALA A 252 16.84 -9.46 18.58
N LEU A 253 16.07 -8.73 17.76
CA LEU A 253 16.35 -7.33 17.43
C LEU A 253 16.02 -6.43 18.63
N TYR A 254 14.87 -6.61 19.27
CA TYR A 254 14.53 -5.86 20.48
C TYR A 254 15.55 -6.04 21.59
N SER A 255 16.03 -7.27 21.79
CA SER A 255 17.10 -7.57 22.76
C SER A 255 18.44 -6.88 22.44
N ALA A 256 18.67 -6.56 21.18
CA ALA A 256 19.82 -5.80 20.71
C ALA A 256 19.59 -4.26 20.74
N GLY A 257 18.44 -3.80 21.21
CA GLY A 257 18.07 -2.38 21.23
C GLY A 257 17.63 -1.83 19.87
N ILE A 258 17.25 -2.72 18.94
CA ILE A 258 16.80 -2.37 17.59
C ILE A 258 15.29 -2.52 17.58
N ASP A 259 14.58 -1.42 17.78
CA ASP A 259 13.13 -1.34 17.94
C ASP A 259 12.47 -0.32 17.00
N GLY A 260 13.22 0.19 16.02
CA GLY A 260 12.78 1.26 15.12
C GLY A 260 13.05 2.67 15.63
N THR A 261 13.71 2.84 16.77
CA THR A 261 14.05 4.17 17.31
C THR A 261 14.78 5.03 16.26
N ASN A 262 14.36 6.30 16.11
CA ASN A 262 14.81 7.25 15.09
C ASN A 262 14.42 6.91 13.65
N GLN A 263 13.65 5.87 13.42
CA GLN A 263 13.13 5.53 12.10
C GLN A 263 11.72 6.10 11.90
N LYS A 264 11.30 6.17 10.64
CA LYS A 264 9.97 6.63 10.21
C LYS A 264 9.35 5.62 9.29
N LEU A 265 8.05 5.39 9.48
CA LEU A 265 7.20 4.60 8.61
C LEU A 265 5.97 5.43 8.24
N ALA A 266 5.65 5.57 6.96
CA ALA A 266 4.44 6.22 6.51
C ALA A 266 3.37 5.19 6.16
N VAL A 267 2.18 5.37 6.71
CA VAL A 267 0.98 4.56 6.47
C VAL A 267 -0.02 5.38 5.68
N MET A 268 -0.53 4.83 4.58
CA MET A 268 -1.43 5.52 3.67
C MET A 268 -2.88 5.26 4.02
N GLY A 269 -3.69 6.32 4.15
CA GLY A 269 -5.10 6.22 4.46
C GLY A 269 -6.01 7.10 3.60
N GLN A 270 -7.32 6.85 3.75
CA GLN A 270 -8.38 7.62 3.09
C GLN A 270 -9.59 7.91 4.01
N THR A 271 -9.36 7.92 5.32
CA THR A 271 -10.36 8.24 6.35
C THR A 271 -9.72 8.91 7.55
N ASP A 272 -10.44 9.77 8.25
CA ASP A 272 -10.05 10.19 9.59
C ASP A 272 -10.17 9.02 10.57
N ILE A 273 -9.52 9.13 11.73
CA ILE A 273 -9.44 8.08 12.76
C ILE A 273 -9.71 8.66 14.15
N TYR A 274 -10.13 7.79 15.07
CA TYR A 274 -10.28 8.14 16.47
C TYR A 274 -8.99 7.89 17.25
N LEU A 275 -8.63 8.83 18.11
CA LEU A 275 -7.43 8.70 18.95
C LEU A 275 -7.56 7.52 19.94
N ALA A 276 -8.78 7.26 20.43
CA ALA A 276 -9.05 6.22 21.41
C ALA A 276 -8.60 4.84 20.94
N ASP A 277 -8.86 4.48 19.68
CA ASP A 277 -8.54 3.15 19.16
C ASP A 277 -7.03 2.90 19.24
N ILE A 278 -6.24 3.85 18.71
CA ILE A 278 -4.78 3.73 18.75
C ILE A 278 -4.21 3.74 20.18
N THR A 279 -4.77 4.60 21.06
CA THR A 279 -4.26 4.69 22.45
C THR A 279 -4.64 3.47 23.29
N ASP A 280 -5.83 2.91 23.10
CA ASP A 280 -6.29 1.73 23.83
C ASP A 280 -5.49 0.49 23.42
N PHE A 281 -5.24 0.32 22.10
CA PHE A 281 -4.35 -0.73 21.60
C PHE A 281 -2.95 -0.61 22.21
N ARG A 282 -2.33 0.59 22.10
CA ARG A 282 -0.99 0.83 22.66
C ARG A 282 -0.92 0.57 24.15
N SER A 283 -1.94 1.00 24.90
CA SER A 283 -2.05 0.76 26.33
C SER A 283 -2.21 -0.73 26.67
N GLY A 284 -3.02 -1.43 25.87
CA GLY A 284 -3.29 -2.86 26.06
C GLY A 284 -2.07 -3.74 25.90
N PHE A 285 -1.13 -3.34 25.03
CA PHE A 285 0.10 -4.09 24.75
C PHE A 285 1.38 -3.43 25.30
N GLY A 286 1.26 -2.46 26.21
CA GLY A 286 2.40 -1.84 26.89
C GLY A 286 3.30 -1.00 25.98
N LEU A 287 2.80 -0.53 24.85
CA LEU A 287 3.53 0.36 23.92
C LEU A 287 3.57 1.80 24.47
N SER A 288 4.54 2.59 24.03
CA SER A 288 4.67 3.99 24.43
C SER A 288 3.38 4.76 24.12
N PRO A 289 2.83 5.54 25.10
CA PRO A 289 1.64 6.34 24.88
C PRO A 289 1.89 7.44 23.84
N ILE A 290 0.83 7.86 23.13
CA ILE A 290 0.84 8.97 22.20
C ILE A 290 -0.12 10.08 22.68
N SER A 291 0.12 11.31 22.22
CA SER A 291 -0.73 12.45 22.55
C SER A 291 -0.97 13.29 21.31
N CYS A 292 -2.24 13.39 20.90
CA CYS A 292 -2.67 14.12 19.72
C CYS A 292 -3.81 15.10 20.06
N THR A 293 -4.04 16.07 19.20
CA THR A 293 -5.20 16.98 19.28
C THR A 293 -6.38 16.34 18.57
N THR A 294 -7.55 16.37 19.23
CA THR A 294 -8.80 15.84 18.68
C THR A 294 -9.88 16.92 18.61
N ASP A 295 -10.91 16.65 17.82
CA ASP A 295 -12.16 17.37 17.88
C ASP A 295 -13.02 16.92 19.10
N THR A 296 -14.23 17.43 19.20
CA THR A 296 -15.18 17.10 20.29
C THR A 296 -15.68 15.65 20.25
N ASN A 297 -15.48 14.94 19.14
CA ASN A 297 -15.87 13.55 18.94
C ASN A 297 -14.71 12.58 19.15
N GLY A 298 -13.51 13.07 19.45
CA GLY A 298 -12.31 12.26 19.62
C GLY A 298 -11.55 11.93 18.32
N VAL A 299 -11.95 12.55 17.19
CA VAL A 299 -11.28 12.39 15.88
C VAL A 299 -9.98 13.19 15.87
N ILE A 300 -8.89 12.60 15.43
CA ILE A 300 -7.58 13.27 15.35
C ILE A 300 -7.64 14.39 14.32
N THR A 301 -7.31 15.60 14.77
CA THR A 301 -7.23 16.79 13.91
C THR A 301 -5.79 17.23 13.65
N ALA A 302 -4.87 16.90 14.55
CA ALA A 302 -3.43 17.14 14.42
C ALA A 302 -2.64 16.22 15.36
N CYS A 303 -1.50 15.74 14.92
CA CYS A 303 -0.56 15.01 15.76
C CYS A 303 0.88 15.23 15.31
N SER A 304 1.76 15.45 16.31
CA SER A 304 3.21 15.53 16.13
C SER A 304 3.89 14.98 17.38
N ASP A 305 3.63 13.70 17.64
CA ASP A 305 4.20 12.93 18.73
C ASP A 305 5.47 12.20 18.25
N PRO A 306 6.45 11.90 19.10
CA PRO A 306 7.63 11.10 18.71
C PRO A 306 7.32 9.73 18.10
N HIS A 307 6.21 9.10 18.50
CA HIS A 307 5.78 7.80 18.01
C HIS A 307 4.65 7.86 16.99
N PHE A 308 4.00 9.01 16.81
CA PHE A 308 2.88 9.16 15.89
C PHE A 308 2.78 10.56 15.29
N SER A 309 2.50 10.64 14.02
CA SER A 309 2.24 11.91 13.33
C SER A 309 1.08 11.77 12.36
N TYR A 310 0.26 12.83 12.26
CA TYR A 310 -0.89 12.88 11.36
C TYR A 310 -0.69 13.96 10.31
N VAL A 311 -0.79 13.59 9.04
CA VAL A 311 -0.57 14.46 7.89
C VAL A 311 -1.77 14.40 6.96
N LYS A 312 -2.44 15.52 6.74
CA LYS A 312 -3.48 15.65 5.69
C LYS A 312 -2.83 15.95 4.36
N ALA A 313 -2.97 15.04 3.41
CA ALA A 313 -2.55 15.19 2.03
C ALA A 313 -3.72 15.69 1.16
N GLY A 314 -3.40 16.45 0.11
CA GLY A 314 -4.42 16.98 -0.80
C GLY A 314 -5.13 18.22 -0.27
N THR A 315 -6.29 18.54 -0.87
CA THR A 315 -7.01 19.79 -0.67
C THR A 315 -8.34 19.64 0.05
N ALA A 316 -8.80 18.40 0.25
CA ALA A 316 -10.05 18.07 0.90
C ALA A 316 -9.80 17.20 2.13
N ASP A 317 -10.66 17.38 3.13
CA ASP A 317 -10.72 16.54 4.31
C ASP A 317 -11.47 15.26 3.95
N PRO A 318 -10.93 14.04 4.20
CA PRO A 318 -11.63 12.81 3.94
C PRO A 318 -12.87 12.63 4.85
N GLY A 319 -12.82 13.13 6.08
CA GLY A 319 -13.79 12.82 7.11
C GLY A 319 -13.71 11.34 7.54
N LEU A 320 -14.66 10.94 8.38
CA LEU A 320 -14.79 9.52 8.77
C LEU A 320 -15.54 8.75 7.68
N SER A 321 -14.93 7.69 7.20
CA SER A 321 -15.56 6.76 6.26
C SER A 321 -16.48 5.78 6.99
N THR A 322 -17.44 5.20 6.28
CA THR A 322 -18.38 4.19 6.80
C THR A 322 -18.27 2.84 6.10
N ASN A 323 -17.25 2.64 5.28
CA ASN A 323 -17.11 1.48 4.39
C ASN A 323 -15.97 0.54 4.78
N GLY A 324 -15.48 0.63 6.01
CA GLY A 324 -14.40 -0.20 6.54
C GLY A 324 -13.01 0.44 6.52
N ASP A 325 -12.87 1.64 5.99
CA ASP A 325 -11.58 2.33 5.94
C ASP A 325 -11.05 2.68 7.34
N ILE A 326 -11.94 2.91 8.34
CA ILE A 326 -11.51 3.17 9.73
C ILE A 326 -10.82 1.92 10.29
N SER A 327 -11.45 0.75 10.17
CA SER A 327 -10.87 -0.52 10.61
C SER A 327 -9.55 -0.83 9.90
N GLU A 328 -9.43 -0.50 8.62
CA GLU A 328 -8.19 -0.64 7.86
C GLU A 328 -7.09 0.26 8.41
N ALA A 329 -7.42 1.53 8.65
CA ALA A 329 -6.48 2.51 9.18
C ALA A 329 -6.01 2.13 10.60
N ASP A 330 -6.94 1.70 11.46
CA ASP A 330 -6.63 1.24 12.81
C ASP A 330 -5.66 0.06 12.77
N LEU A 331 -5.97 -0.99 11.97
CA LEU A 331 -5.09 -2.15 11.77
C LEU A 331 -3.69 -1.73 11.36
N ASP A 332 -3.58 -0.93 10.32
CA ASP A 332 -2.29 -0.54 9.74
C ASP A 332 -1.42 0.24 10.74
N LEU A 333 -2.03 1.17 11.48
CA LEU A 333 -1.34 2.04 12.44
C LEU A 333 -0.95 1.29 13.72
N GLU A 334 -1.82 0.44 14.21
CA GLU A 334 -1.60 -0.36 15.41
C GLU A 334 -0.47 -1.36 15.21
N TRP A 335 -0.54 -2.13 14.11
CA TRP A 335 0.41 -3.22 13.89
C TRP A 335 1.76 -2.77 13.37
N SER A 336 1.81 -1.73 12.54
CA SER A 336 3.10 -1.12 12.18
C SER A 336 3.81 -0.56 13.42
N GLY A 337 3.05 0.10 14.31
CA GLY A 337 3.57 0.65 15.56
C GLY A 337 3.89 -0.39 16.63
N ALA A 338 3.23 -1.56 16.60
CA ALA A 338 3.53 -2.67 17.51
C ALA A 338 4.83 -3.40 17.14
N VAL A 339 5.07 -3.57 15.84
CA VAL A 339 6.29 -4.24 15.34
C VAL A 339 7.51 -3.31 15.38
N ALA A 340 7.32 -2.01 15.17
CA ALA A 340 8.38 -1.01 15.30
C ALA A 340 8.08 -0.02 16.44
N PRO A 341 8.12 -0.45 17.73
CA PRO A 341 7.59 0.33 18.85
C PRO A 341 8.34 1.63 19.12
N GLY A 342 9.58 1.76 18.69
CA GLY A 342 10.40 2.96 18.78
C GLY A 342 10.29 3.89 17.56
N ALA A 343 9.67 3.46 16.46
CA ALA A 343 9.54 4.26 15.25
C ALA A 343 8.46 5.34 15.36
N GLN A 344 8.58 6.38 14.55
CA GLN A 344 7.49 7.32 14.30
C GLN A 344 6.62 6.82 13.17
N ILE A 345 5.38 6.44 13.49
CA ILE A 345 4.37 6.09 12.49
C ILE A 345 3.72 7.37 11.98
N ILE A 346 3.75 7.60 10.68
CA ILE A 346 3.22 8.82 10.04
C ILE A 346 1.99 8.44 9.24
N TYR A 347 0.81 8.76 9.74
CA TYR A 347 -0.43 8.56 9.00
C TYR A 347 -0.61 9.66 7.98
N VAL A 348 -0.53 9.31 6.69
CA VAL A 348 -0.75 10.24 5.57
C VAL A 348 -2.14 9.99 5.01
N ASN A 349 -3.05 10.93 5.25
CA ASN A 349 -4.47 10.79 5.02
C ASN A 349 -4.99 11.78 3.97
N SER A 350 -5.87 11.31 3.09
CA SER A 350 -6.57 12.13 2.10
C SER A 350 -7.90 11.48 1.71
N THR A 351 -8.62 12.04 0.75
CA THR A 351 -9.86 11.44 0.21
C THR A 351 -9.62 10.22 -0.69
N ASP A 352 -8.38 9.85 -0.96
CA ASP A 352 -7.98 8.74 -1.84
C ASP A 352 -6.55 8.31 -1.50
N THR A 353 -6.31 7.05 -1.21
CA THR A 353 -4.99 6.51 -0.84
C THR A 353 -3.91 6.77 -1.89
N PHE A 354 -4.27 6.87 -3.17
CA PHE A 354 -3.31 7.25 -4.22
C PHE A 354 -2.84 8.71 -4.07
N THR A 355 -3.73 9.62 -3.69
CA THR A 355 -3.35 10.99 -3.32
C THR A 355 -2.43 11.00 -2.10
N SER A 356 -2.67 10.13 -1.12
CA SER A 356 -1.83 9.99 0.07
C SER A 356 -0.42 9.53 -0.29
N PHE A 357 -0.26 8.49 -1.10
CA PHE A 357 1.09 8.03 -1.46
C PHE A 357 1.81 8.99 -2.42
N TYR A 358 1.11 9.67 -3.32
CA TYR A 358 1.72 10.71 -4.15
C TYR A 358 2.33 11.82 -3.28
N TYR A 359 1.58 12.24 -2.27
CA TYR A 359 2.08 13.23 -1.30
C TYR A 359 3.28 12.69 -0.53
N ALA A 360 3.19 11.45 -0.02
CA ALA A 360 4.26 10.85 0.79
C ALA A 360 5.57 10.72 -0.01
N ILE A 361 5.50 10.30 -1.26
CA ILE A 361 6.67 10.20 -2.15
C ILE A 361 7.20 11.57 -2.53
N ASP A 362 6.31 12.52 -2.85
CA ASP A 362 6.72 13.86 -3.31
C ASP A 362 7.39 14.68 -2.20
N ASN A 363 7.03 14.42 -0.95
CA ASN A 363 7.62 15.08 0.23
C ASN A 363 8.71 14.23 0.91
N ASN A 364 9.01 13.03 0.39
CA ASN A 364 9.97 12.10 0.97
C ASN A 364 9.73 11.91 2.49
N VAL A 365 8.48 11.60 2.86
CA VAL A 365 7.98 11.63 4.23
C VAL A 365 8.67 10.61 5.12
N ALA A 366 8.92 9.41 4.59
CA ALA A 366 9.54 8.30 5.29
C ALA A 366 10.32 7.39 4.31
N PRO A 367 11.33 6.66 4.79
CA PRO A 367 12.06 5.69 3.97
C PRO A 367 11.26 4.40 3.68
N VAL A 368 10.22 4.13 4.43
CA VAL A 368 9.28 3.03 4.22
C VAL A 368 7.87 3.58 4.10
N ILE A 369 7.13 3.14 3.09
CA ILE A 369 5.71 3.44 2.89
C ILE A 369 4.94 2.12 2.90
N SER A 370 3.89 2.01 3.73
CA SER A 370 2.94 0.91 3.74
C SER A 370 1.60 1.34 3.16
N LEU A 371 1.07 0.53 2.25
CA LEU A 371 -0.24 0.71 1.63
C LEU A 371 -1.01 -0.61 1.66
N SER A 372 -2.11 -0.65 2.40
CA SER A 372 -3.00 -1.83 2.49
C SER A 372 -4.21 -1.75 1.56
N TYR A 373 -4.09 -0.96 0.53
CA TYR A 373 -5.11 -0.78 -0.50
C TYR A 373 -4.57 -1.19 -1.87
N GLY A 374 -5.47 -1.68 -2.70
CA GLY A 374 -5.12 -2.02 -4.07
C GLY A 374 -6.35 -2.25 -4.91
N GLN A 375 -6.12 -2.52 -6.16
CA GLN A 375 -7.16 -2.86 -7.12
C GLN A 375 -6.63 -3.88 -8.12
N CYS A 376 -7.54 -4.56 -8.80
CA CYS A 376 -7.18 -5.45 -9.91
C CYS A 376 -6.32 -4.72 -10.95
N GLU A 377 -5.24 -5.34 -11.42
CA GLU A 377 -4.39 -4.77 -12.49
C GLU A 377 -5.20 -4.25 -13.69
N PHE A 378 -6.23 -4.99 -14.10
CA PHE A 378 -7.10 -4.59 -15.21
C PHE A 378 -7.93 -3.34 -14.88
N GLY A 379 -8.10 -3.02 -13.60
CA GLY A 379 -8.88 -1.87 -13.12
C GLY A 379 -8.14 -0.55 -13.20
N ASP A 380 -6.80 -0.57 -13.24
CA ASP A 380 -5.98 0.64 -13.19
C ASP A 380 -5.50 1.07 -14.57
N ASN A 381 -6.03 2.19 -15.04
CA ASN A 381 -5.68 2.78 -16.34
C ASN A 381 -4.40 3.62 -16.28
N TYR A 382 -3.80 3.78 -15.10
CA TYR A 382 -2.62 4.63 -14.89
C TYR A 382 -1.31 3.82 -14.77
N VAL A 383 -1.36 2.50 -15.01
CA VAL A 383 -0.18 1.62 -14.91
C VAL A 383 0.74 1.77 -16.13
N THR A 384 0.18 1.69 -17.33
CA THR A 384 0.94 1.84 -18.59
C THR A 384 0.11 2.59 -19.63
N ASP A 385 0.71 3.55 -20.32
CA ASP A 385 0.08 4.19 -21.47
C ASP A 385 0.07 3.21 -22.67
N PRO A 386 -1.10 2.72 -23.09
CA PRO A 386 -1.19 1.71 -24.15
C PRO A 386 -0.81 2.24 -25.53
N THR A 387 -0.72 3.57 -25.70
CA THR A 387 -0.35 4.21 -26.99
C THR A 387 1.15 4.30 -27.14
N THR A 388 1.84 4.65 -26.07
CA THR A 388 3.29 4.88 -26.06
C THR A 388 4.10 3.73 -25.48
N GLY A 389 3.46 2.83 -24.70
CA GLY A 389 4.11 1.77 -23.94
C GLY A 389 4.99 2.31 -22.80
N LEU A 390 4.87 3.59 -22.46
CA LEU A 390 5.56 4.18 -21.33
C LEU A 390 4.83 3.83 -20.02
N PRO A 391 5.55 3.78 -18.88
CA PRO A 391 4.92 3.70 -17.58
C PRO A 391 3.87 4.79 -17.41
N GLY A 392 2.72 4.45 -16.87
CA GLY A 392 1.67 5.39 -16.49
C GLY A 392 2.07 6.22 -15.27
N SER A 393 1.18 7.10 -14.84
CA SER A 393 1.50 8.04 -13.76
C SER A 393 1.77 7.35 -12.44
N ASP A 394 1.03 6.28 -12.11
CA ASP A 394 1.21 5.56 -10.84
C ASP A 394 2.54 4.82 -10.82
N GLU A 395 2.87 4.12 -11.90
CA GLU A 395 4.14 3.44 -12.03
C GLU A 395 5.33 4.41 -12.00
N LEU A 396 5.18 5.61 -12.59
CA LEU A 396 6.20 6.66 -12.54
C LEU A 396 6.41 7.21 -11.12
N GLU A 397 5.36 7.30 -10.30
CA GLU A 397 5.50 7.68 -8.88
C GLU A 397 6.24 6.59 -8.09
N LEU A 398 5.93 5.32 -8.32
CA LEU A 398 6.64 4.21 -7.68
C LEU A 398 8.12 4.17 -8.11
N MET A 399 8.42 4.38 -9.38
CA MET A 399 9.80 4.54 -9.86
C MET A 399 10.50 5.76 -9.22
N LYS A 400 9.77 6.87 -8.99
CA LYS A 400 10.27 8.04 -8.27
C LYS A 400 10.59 7.68 -6.82
N ALA A 401 9.72 6.94 -6.12
CA ALA A 401 9.96 6.45 -4.77
C ALA A 401 11.27 5.66 -4.69
N ASN A 402 11.44 4.68 -5.57
CA ASN A 402 12.68 3.89 -5.63
C ASN A 402 13.92 4.75 -5.89
N SER A 403 13.83 5.76 -6.77
CA SER A 403 14.94 6.67 -7.04
C SER A 403 15.35 7.51 -5.82
N GLN A 404 14.42 7.72 -4.90
CA GLN A 404 14.62 8.43 -3.63
C GLN A 404 15.06 7.51 -2.48
N GLY A 405 15.14 6.19 -2.72
CA GLY A 405 15.48 5.19 -1.71
C GLY A 405 14.32 4.82 -0.79
N ILE A 406 13.09 5.10 -1.20
CA ILE A 406 11.88 4.71 -0.47
C ILE A 406 11.55 3.26 -0.82
N THR A 407 11.38 2.43 0.19
CA THR A 407 10.81 1.08 0.06
C THR A 407 9.29 1.18 0.14
N PHE A 408 8.62 0.84 -0.95
CA PHE A 408 7.15 0.81 -0.99
C PHE A 408 6.66 -0.61 -0.76
N VAL A 409 5.85 -0.80 0.28
CA VAL A 409 5.25 -2.07 0.69
C VAL A 409 3.76 -2.03 0.39
N ASN A 410 3.21 -3.09 -0.21
CA ASN A 410 1.78 -3.16 -0.51
C ASN A 410 1.22 -4.56 -0.30
N SER A 411 0.03 -4.63 0.29
CA SER A 411 -0.74 -5.87 0.43
C SER A 411 -1.10 -6.46 -0.92
N SER A 412 -0.95 -7.79 -1.07
CA SER A 412 -1.12 -8.46 -2.38
C SER A 412 -2.57 -8.76 -2.76
N GLY A 413 -3.51 -8.49 -1.84
CA GLY A 413 -4.94 -8.73 -2.03
C GLY A 413 -5.46 -9.95 -1.27
N ASP A 414 -6.79 -10.06 -1.17
CA ASP A 414 -7.47 -11.00 -0.30
C ASP A 414 -8.44 -11.92 -1.06
N SER A 415 -8.43 -11.86 -2.38
CA SER A 415 -9.34 -12.63 -3.25
C SER A 415 -8.63 -13.75 -4.00
N GLY A 416 -7.46 -14.19 -3.53
CA GLY A 416 -6.65 -15.21 -4.18
C GLY A 416 -6.23 -14.80 -5.59
N ALA A 417 -6.46 -15.67 -6.55
CA ALA A 417 -6.20 -15.40 -7.97
C ALA A 417 -7.36 -14.65 -8.67
N ALA A 418 -8.38 -14.21 -7.94
CA ALA A 418 -9.59 -13.59 -8.46
C ALA A 418 -9.72 -12.10 -8.08
N GLU A 419 -8.62 -11.37 -8.07
CA GLU A 419 -8.56 -9.98 -7.60
C GLU A 419 -9.50 -9.01 -8.33
N CYS A 420 -9.94 -9.33 -9.54
CA CYS A 420 -10.93 -8.52 -10.25
C CYS A 420 -12.38 -8.76 -9.82
N ASP A 421 -12.65 -9.87 -9.14
CA ASP A 421 -14.00 -10.22 -8.68
C ASP A 421 -14.28 -9.68 -7.26
N GLY A 422 -13.24 -9.48 -6.46
CA GLY A 422 -13.32 -8.99 -5.08
C GLY A 422 -13.79 -10.06 -4.08
N PRO A 423 -13.61 -9.83 -2.77
CA PRO A 423 -13.91 -10.83 -1.73
C PRO A 423 -15.41 -11.07 -1.52
N ASN A 424 -16.31 -10.23 -2.00
CA ASN A 424 -17.69 -10.13 -1.55
C ASN A 424 -18.71 -10.34 -2.67
N THR A 425 -18.81 -11.53 -3.24
CA THR A 425 -19.95 -11.81 -4.10
C THR A 425 -20.67 -13.10 -3.73
N VAL A 426 -21.23 -13.14 -2.52
CA VAL A 426 -22.25 -14.13 -2.18
C VAL A 426 -23.59 -13.63 -2.72
N THR A 427 -23.94 -13.95 -3.95
CA THR A 427 -25.18 -13.44 -4.58
C THR A 427 -26.30 -14.45 -4.72
N THR A 428 -26.09 -15.71 -4.35
CA THR A 428 -27.09 -16.77 -4.54
C THR A 428 -27.09 -17.80 -3.40
N THR A 429 -28.24 -18.48 -3.21
CA THR A 429 -28.36 -19.62 -2.29
C THR A 429 -28.49 -20.91 -3.10
N PRO A 430 -27.53 -21.85 -3.07
CA PRO A 430 -26.27 -21.78 -2.33
C PRO A 430 -25.30 -20.75 -2.94
N PRO A 431 -24.42 -20.16 -2.11
CA PRO A 431 -23.46 -19.18 -2.61
C PRO A 431 -22.50 -19.85 -3.60
N VAL A 432 -22.44 -19.31 -4.80
CA VAL A 432 -21.51 -19.75 -5.84
C VAL A 432 -20.64 -18.56 -6.18
N ASN A 433 -19.47 -18.48 -5.55
CA ASN A 433 -18.45 -17.51 -5.91
C ASN A 433 -17.67 -18.06 -7.09
N LEU A 434 -18.13 -17.76 -8.29
CA LEU A 434 -17.38 -18.02 -9.50
C LEU A 434 -16.58 -16.76 -9.84
N ALA A 435 -15.27 -16.92 -10.00
CA ALA A 435 -14.44 -15.89 -10.59
C ALA A 435 -14.93 -15.65 -12.04
N THR A 436 -15.41 -14.45 -12.32
CA THR A 436 -16.01 -14.08 -13.61
C THR A 436 -15.02 -13.36 -14.52
N PHE A 437 -14.01 -12.71 -13.93
CA PHE A 437 -13.02 -11.90 -14.66
C PHE A 437 -11.70 -12.65 -14.93
N GLY A 438 -11.62 -13.92 -14.56
CA GLY A 438 -10.44 -14.75 -14.77
C GLY A 438 -9.33 -14.50 -13.74
N ILE A 439 -8.16 -15.09 -13.98
CA ILE A 439 -7.00 -14.96 -13.08
C ILE A 439 -6.45 -13.54 -13.19
N ALA A 440 -6.30 -12.89 -12.06
CA ALA A 440 -5.77 -11.53 -11.94
C ALA A 440 -5.06 -11.33 -10.61
N VAL A 441 -4.11 -10.40 -10.59
CA VAL A 441 -3.36 -9.99 -9.39
C VAL A 441 -3.69 -8.55 -9.03
N SER A 442 -3.37 -8.17 -7.80
CA SER A 442 -3.57 -6.82 -7.28
C SER A 442 -2.46 -5.87 -7.72
N TYR A 443 -2.82 -4.62 -8.03
CA TYR A 443 -1.91 -3.49 -8.22
C TYR A 443 -2.12 -2.47 -7.08
N PRO A 444 -1.08 -1.88 -6.51
CA PRO A 444 0.33 -1.85 -6.94
C PRO A 444 1.21 -3.05 -6.55
N ALA A 445 0.74 -4.06 -5.80
CA ALA A 445 1.58 -5.20 -5.37
C ALA A 445 2.25 -5.97 -6.52
N SER A 446 1.65 -5.95 -7.72
CA SER A 446 2.22 -6.58 -8.92
C SER A 446 3.30 -5.74 -9.61
N SER A 447 3.47 -4.46 -9.24
CA SER A 447 4.53 -3.62 -9.80
C SER A 447 5.92 -4.15 -9.45
N PRO A 448 6.89 -4.13 -10.38
CA PRO A 448 8.29 -4.45 -10.08
C PRO A 448 8.97 -3.42 -9.17
N GLU A 449 8.34 -2.27 -8.96
CA GLU A 449 8.84 -1.17 -8.13
C GLU A 449 8.36 -1.27 -6.66
N VAL A 450 7.53 -2.27 -6.34
CA VAL A 450 6.87 -2.47 -5.05
C VAL A 450 7.26 -3.81 -4.45
N THR A 451 7.35 -3.89 -3.13
CA THR A 451 7.40 -5.17 -2.40
C THR A 451 5.97 -5.60 -2.08
N GLY A 452 5.49 -6.59 -2.82
CA GLY A 452 4.18 -7.20 -2.58
C GLY A 452 4.24 -8.14 -1.38
N VAL A 453 3.32 -7.98 -0.43
CA VAL A 453 3.23 -8.79 0.79
C VAL A 453 1.97 -9.63 0.75
N GLY A 454 2.14 -10.93 0.76
CA GLY A 454 1.08 -11.93 0.79
C GLY A 454 0.75 -12.43 2.19
N GLY A 455 -0.20 -13.34 2.25
CA GLY A 455 -0.74 -13.88 3.49
C GLY A 455 -0.41 -15.36 3.70
N THR A 456 -0.12 -15.71 4.95
CA THR A 456 -0.03 -17.08 5.43
C THR A 456 -1.07 -17.35 6.51
N ALA A 457 -1.26 -18.61 6.83
CA ALA A 457 -2.07 -19.12 7.93
C ALA A 457 -1.31 -20.19 8.69
N ILE A 458 -1.68 -20.42 9.95
CA ILE A 458 -1.16 -21.53 10.75
C ILE A 458 -2.09 -22.73 10.55
N PRO A 459 -1.60 -23.88 10.04
CA PRO A 459 -2.41 -25.08 9.97
C PRO A 459 -3.03 -25.47 11.31
N LEU A 460 -4.27 -25.92 11.31
CA LEU A 460 -4.99 -26.31 12.55
C LEU A 460 -4.22 -27.32 13.39
N ALA A 461 -3.51 -28.25 12.75
CA ALA A 461 -2.65 -29.21 13.42
C ALA A 461 -1.53 -28.61 14.29
N ASN A 462 -1.20 -27.34 14.07
CA ASN A 462 -0.15 -26.61 14.82
C ASN A 462 -0.70 -25.82 16.03
N PHE A 463 -2.00 -25.85 16.31
CA PHE A 463 -2.59 -25.27 17.51
C PHE A 463 -2.43 -26.21 18.71
N THR A 464 -1.21 -26.47 19.11
CA THR A 464 -0.85 -27.42 20.18
C THR A 464 0.07 -26.77 21.19
N SER A 465 0.17 -27.38 22.38
CA SER A 465 1.11 -26.95 23.42
C SER A 465 2.60 -27.03 23.02
N GLN A 466 2.92 -27.59 21.86
CA GLN A 466 4.26 -27.54 21.29
C GLN A 466 4.62 -26.11 20.86
N TYR A 467 3.65 -25.37 20.31
CA TYR A 467 3.85 -24.05 19.73
C TYR A 467 3.25 -22.92 20.55
N TRP A 468 2.26 -23.22 21.41
CA TRP A 468 1.52 -22.22 22.15
C TRP A 468 1.54 -22.53 23.65
N SER A 469 1.82 -21.53 24.46
CA SER A 469 1.60 -21.57 25.90
C SER A 469 0.12 -21.36 26.23
N SER A 470 -0.29 -21.76 27.42
CA SER A 470 -1.59 -21.32 27.95
C SER A 470 -1.57 -19.80 28.08
N PRO A 471 -2.68 -19.09 27.78
CA PRO A 471 -2.78 -17.66 28.01
C PRO A 471 -2.40 -17.35 29.46
N SER A 472 -1.21 -16.76 29.64
CA SER A 472 -0.81 -16.34 30.98
C SER A 472 -1.19 -14.87 31.11
N SER A 473 -1.82 -14.51 32.20
CA SER A 473 -2.22 -13.15 32.56
C SER A 473 -1.07 -12.16 32.71
N ASN A 474 0.16 -12.52 32.37
CA ASN A 474 1.36 -11.79 32.75
C ASN A 474 2.23 -11.29 31.59
N ALA A 475 1.93 -11.62 30.34
CA ALA A 475 2.67 -11.07 29.21
C ALA A 475 2.06 -9.70 28.82
N THR A 476 2.82 -8.63 29.01
CA THR A 476 2.38 -7.27 28.67
C THR A 476 2.19 -7.07 27.16
N ASP A 477 2.85 -7.89 26.34
CA ASP A 477 2.75 -7.93 24.88
C ASP A 477 1.71 -8.93 24.37
N GLY A 478 1.01 -9.63 25.27
CA GLY A 478 -0.03 -10.60 24.95
C GLY A 478 0.45 -11.92 24.34
N GLY A 479 1.75 -12.09 24.12
CA GLY A 479 2.32 -13.23 23.39
C GLY A 479 2.13 -14.57 24.08
N THR A 480 1.74 -15.59 23.30
CA THR A 480 1.57 -16.98 23.70
C THR A 480 2.39 -17.95 22.83
N ALA A 481 2.87 -17.51 21.68
CA ALA A 481 3.74 -18.29 20.82
C ALA A 481 5.08 -18.60 21.49
N LEU A 482 5.56 -19.84 21.33
CA LEU A 482 6.79 -20.33 21.96
C LEU A 482 8.00 -20.33 21.02
N SER A 483 7.75 -20.31 19.72
CA SER A 483 8.78 -20.36 18.68
C SER A 483 8.17 -20.04 17.32
N TYR A 484 8.99 -20.11 16.26
CA TYR A 484 8.48 -20.19 14.89
C TYR A 484 7.46 -21.33 14.77
N ILE A 485 6.34 -21.06 14.13
CA ILE A 485 5.27 -22.02 13.85
C ILE A 485 5.23 -22.23 12.33
N PRO A 486 5.23 -23.48 11.84
CA PRO A 486 5.12 -23.73 10.41
C PRO A 486 3.81 -23.16 9.84
N GLU A 487 3.94 -22.45 8.73
CA GLU A 487 2.86 -21.75 8.06
C GLU A 487 2.53 -22.41 6.71
N GLN A 488 1.34 -22.17 6.23
CA GLN A 488 0.88 -22.48 4.87
C GLN A 488 0.35 -21.20 4.21
N SER A 489 0.11 -21.24 2.90
CA SER A 489 -0.57 -20.12 2.22
C SER A 489 -1.96 -19.91 2.81
N TRP A 490 -2.31 -18.68 3.14
CA TRP A 490 -3.64 -18.37 3.63
C TRP A 490 -4.71 -18.69 2.58
N ASN A 491 -5.66 -19.53 2.98
CA ASN A 491 -6.85 -19.90 2.21
C ASN A 491 -7.95 -20.36 3.17
N ASP A 492 -8.76 -19.43 3.63
CA ASP A 492 -9.83 -19.71 4.60
C ASP A 492 -10.82 -20.78 4.12
N ASN A 493 -11.06 -20.87 2.82
CA ASN A 493 -11.96 -21.89 2.29
C ASN A 493 -11.42 -23.31 2.54
N ALA A 494 -10.11 -23.52 2.39
CA ALA A 494 -9.48 -24.80 2.69
C ALA A 494 -9.45 -25.08 4.19
N GLU A 495 -9.14 -24.08 5.00
CA GLU A 495 -9.07 -24.16 6.46
C GLU A 495 -10.43 -24.45 7.10
N PHE A 496 -11.50 -23.83 6.61
CA PHE A 496 -12.85 -24.16 7.02
C PHE A 496 -13.26 -25.60 6.64
N ALA A 497 -12.82 -26.09 5.48
CA ALA A 497 -13.08 -27.45 5.06
C ALA A 497 -12.40 -28.46 6.01
N GLU A 498 -11.15 -28.19 6.38
CA GLU A 498 -10.40 -29.00 7.34
C GLU A 498 -11.06 -28.97 8.73
N TYR A 499 -11.39 -27.77 9.23
CA TYR A 499 -12.10 -27.62 10.50
C TYR A 499 -13.40 -28.43 10.55
N CYS A 500 -14.20 -28.35 9.50
CA CYS A 500 -15.46 -29.09 9.41
C CYS A 500 -15.27 -30.60 9.32
N ALA A 501 -14.21 -31.06 8.68
CA ALA A 501 -13.89 -32.48 8.60
C ALA A 501 -13.49 -33.05 9.98
N GLU A 502 -12.76 -32.28 10.79
CA GLU A 502 -12.24 -32.71 12.09
C GLU A 502 -13.26 -32.60 13.22
N ASN A 503 -14.04 -31.52 13.24
CA ASN A 503 -14.84 -31.18 14.43
C ASN A 503 -16.32 -31.48 14.26
N GLY A 504 -16.86 -31.54 13.07
CA GLY A 504 -18.31 -31.66 12.81
C GLY A 504 -19.09 -30.60 13.59
N GLY A 505 -20.25 -30.25 13.21
CA GLY A 505 -21.05 -29.30 14.00
C GLY A 505 -22.15 -28.63 13.20
N THR A 506 -22.96 -27.80 13.91
CA THR A 506 -24.07 -27.05 13.32
C THR A 506 -23.64 -26.08 12.24
N PHE A 507 -22.38 -25.66 12.24
CA PHE A 507 -21.81 -24.75 11.24
C PHE A 507 -21.35 -25.44 9.96
N CYS A 508 -21.01 -26.73 10.05
CA CYS A 508 -20.59 -27.58 8.94
C CYS A 508 -21.82 -28.24 8.34
N SER A 509 -22.72 -27.46 7.78
CA SER A 509 -24.04 -27.97 7.45
C SER A 509 -24.03 -29.10 6.48
N GLN A 510 -24.68 -30.02 6.91
CA GLN A 510 -25.27 -31.20 6.39
C GLN A 510 -26.03 -30.95 5.10
N GLY A 511 -25.54 -31.44 3.99
CA GLY A 511 -26.42 -31.74 2.91
C GLY A 511 -26.03 -31.28 1.53
N GLY A 512 -24.81 -30.92 1.31
CA GLY A 512 -24.29 -30.80 -0.03
C GLY A 512 -23.12 -31.74 -0.24
N THR A 513 -23.18 -32.63 -1.22
CA THR A 513 -21.97 -33.21 -1.77
C THR A 513 -21.06 -32.05 -2.14
N PRO A 514 -19.82 -31.95 -1.62
CA PRO A 514 -18.93 -30.86 -2.00
C PRO A 514 -18.83 -30.84 -3.53
N PRO A 515 -18.94 -29.69 -4.17
CA PRO A 515 -18.50 -29.61 -5.55
C PRO A 515 -17.04 -30.05 -5.58
N GLN A 516 -16.61 -30.70 -6.61
CA GLN A 516 -15.34 -31.44 -6.75
C GLN A 516 -14.05 -30.63 -6.52
N THR A 517 -14.12 -29.48 -5.90
CA THR A 517 -13.04 -28.52 -5.67
C THR A 517 -13.16 -27.83 -4.31
N GLY A 518 -13.20 -28.60 -3.21
CA GLY A 518 -12.89 -28.07 -1.87
C GLY A 518 -13.87 -27.07 -1.24
N TRP A 519 -15.14 -27.05 -1.63
CA TRP A 519 -16.16 -26.20 -1.02
C TRP A 519 -16.80 -26.90 0.17
N VAL A 520 -16.79 -26.27 1.32
CA VAL A 520 -17.68 -26.62 2.43
C VAL A 520 -18.96 -25.82 2.26
N SER A 521 -20.10 -26.50 2.27
CA SER A 521 -21.40 -25.85 2.38
C SER A 521 -21.53 -25.32 3.80
N ILE A 522 -21.22 -24.04 4.00
CA ILE A 522 -21.47 -23.33 5.27
C ILE A 522 -22.94 -22.96 5.29
N ASP A 523 -23.59 -23.05 6.47
CA ASP A 523 -24.95 -22.58 6.66
C ASP A 523 -25.08 -21.15 6.11
N SER A 524 -26.08 -20.92 5.26
CA SER A 524 -26.27 -19.63 4.60
C SER A 524 -26.46 -18.48 5.58
N SER A 525 -27.01 -18.74 6.77
CA SER A 525 -27.13 -17.75 7.83
C SER A 525 -25.78 -17.39 8.44
N PHE A 526 -24.88 -18.36 8.57
CA PHE A 526 -23.53 -18.14 9.06
C PHE A 526 -22.65 -17.44 8.00
N ALA A 527 -22.73 -17.88 6.74
CA ALA A 527 -22.03 -17.26 5.63
C ALA A 527 -22.44 -15.78 5.45
N ALA A 528 -23.75 -15.49 5.58
CA ALA A 528 -24.26 -14.12 5.51
C ALA A 528 -23.85 -13.24 6.71
N GLN A 529 -23.68 -13.83 7.88
CA GLN A 529 -23.22 -13.12 9.08
C GLN A 529 -21.71 -12.88 9.12
N GLN A 530 -20.93 -13.72 8.43
CA GLN A 530 -19.48 -13.70 8.48
C GLN A 530 -18.82 -13.16 7.21
N ASP A 531 -19.62 -12.74 6.23
CA ASP A 531 -19.12 -12.19 4.95
C ASP A 531 -18.10 -13.13 4.25
N ILE A 532 -18.36 -14.46 4.33
CA ILE A 532 -17.45 -15.47 3.81
C ILE A 532 -17.58 -15.53 2.29
N GLY A 533 -16.68 -14.83 1.63
CA GLY A 533 -16.47 -14.89 0.19
C GLY A 533 -15.22 -15.68 -0.19
N ILE A 534 -14.66 -15.41 -1.36
CA ILE A 534 -13.31 -15.84 -1.71
C ILE A 534 -12.36 -15.08 -0.78
N SER A 535 -11.77 -15.81 0.18
CA SER A 535 -10.90 -15.26 1.21
C SER A 535 -9.60 -16.05 1.23
N SER A 536 -8.57 -15.50 0.59
CA SER A 536 -7.25 -16.11 0.51
C SER A 536 -6.22 -15.09 0.05
N THR A 537 -4.95 -15.36 0.32
CA THR A 537 -3.85 -14.49 -0.11
C THR A 537 -3.91 -14.22 -1.60
N GLY A 538 -3.90 -12.96 -1.98
CA GLY A 538 -3.75 -12.54 -3.37
C GLY A 538 -2.37 -12.89 -3.88
N GLY A 539 -2.29 -13.20 -5.18
CA GLY A 539 -1.01 -13.48 -5.81
C GLY A 539 -1.14 -14.22 -7.13
N GLY A 540 -0.02 -14.33 -7.79
CA GLY A 540 0.08 -14.97 -9.10
C GLY A 540 1.01 -14.24 -10.05
N VAL A 541 0.70 -14.35 -11.33
CA VAL A 541 1.49 -13.78 -12.42
C VAL A 541 0.82 -12.51 -12.91
N SER A 542 1.56 -11.40 -12.96
CA SER A 542 1.10 -10.17 -13.59
C SER A 542 0.70 -10.43 -15.04
N ASN A 543 -0.50 -10.06 -15.42
CA ASN A 543 -1.05 -10.35 -16.74
C ASN A 543 -1.75 -9.16 -17.42
N CYS A 544 -1.92 -8.05 -16.72
CA CYS A 544 -2.68 -6.91 -17.23
C CYS A 544 -2.10 -5.52 -16.92
N SER A 545 -0.80 -5.38 -16.78
CA SER A 545 -0.17 -4.06 -16.65
C SER A 545 -0.21 -3.26 -17.96
N VAL A 546 -0.35 -3.91 -19.10
CA VAL A 546 -0.50 -3.27 -20.41
C VAL A 546 -1.85 -3.64 -21.01
N GLN A 547 -2.65 -2.64 -21.32
CA GLN A 547 -3.95 -2.80 -21.95
C GLN A 547 -3.89 -2.38 -23.43
N ASN A 548 -4.89 -2.77 -24.21
CA ASN A 548 -5.05 -2.28 -25.58
C ASN A 548 -5.40 -0.78 -25.61
N ALA A 549 -5.27 -0.13 -26.77
CA ALA A 549 -5.53 1.30 -26.94
C ALA A 549 -6.97 1.73 -26.63
N GLY A 550 -7.90 0.79 -26.49
CA GLY A 550 -9.28 1.01 -26.09
C GLY A 550 -9.54 0.79 -24.59
N PHE A 551 -8.55 0.33 -23.84
CA PHE A 551 -8.68 -0.06 -22.42
C PHE A 551 -9.76 -1.15 -22.18
N THR A 552 -9.94 -2.04 -23.15
CA THR A 552 -10.99 -3.07 -23.13
C THR A 552 -10.45 -4.49 -22.95
N ALA A 553 -9.15 -4.70 -23.09
CA ALA A 553 -8.51 -5.99 -22.98
C ALA A 553 -7.05 -5.88 -22.55
N CYS A 554 -6.59 -6.85 -21.77
CA CYS A 554 -5.20 -7.02 -21.40
C CYS A 554 -4.35 -7.46 -22.60
N VAL A 555 -3.15 -6.90 -22.72
CA VAL A 555 -2.15 -7.27 -23.72
C VAL A 555 -1.02 -8.06 -23.09
N SER A 556 -0.51 -7.60 -21.94
CA SER A 556 0.53 -8.28 -21.16
C SER A 556 0.57 -7.77 -19.73
N GLY A 557 1.21 -8.55 -18.84
CA GLY A 557 1.61 -8.09 -17.53
C GLY A 557 2.99 -7.43 -17.51
N PHE A 558 3.46 -7.08 -16.33
CA PHE A 558 4.84 -6.64 -16.11
C PHE A 558 5.83 -7.74 -16.47
N PRO A 559 6.94 -7.42 -17.12
CA PRO A 559 8.00 -8.39 -17.34
C PRO A 559 8.64 -8.80 -16.00
N GLN A 560 9.11 -10.04 -15.92
CA GLN A 560 9.85 -10.53 -14.74
C GLN A 560 11.11 -9.68 -14.55
N PRO A 561 11.28 -9.01 -13.40
CA PRO A 561 12.47 -8.23 -13.13
C PRO A 561 13.69 -9.15 -12.91
N SER A 562 14.87 -8.67 -13.26
CA SER A 562 16.11 -9.47 -13.21
C SER A 562 16.51 -9.94 -11.80
N TRP A 563 16.01 -9.27 -10.76
CA TRP A 563 16.23 -9.66 -9.37
C TRP A 563 15.31 -10.80 -8.91
N GLN A 564 14.18 -11.03 -9.60
CA GLN A 564 13.25 -12.11 -9.28
C GLN A 564 13.71 -13.40 -9.96
N THR A 565 14.45 -14.24 -9.23
CA THR A 565 15.10 -15.44 -9.77
C THR A 565 14.24 -16.71 -9.68
N VAL A 566 13.02 -16.59 -9.17
CA VAL A 566 12.07 -17.72 -9.08
C VAL A 566 11.70 -18.19 -10.48
N THR A 567 11.78 -19.50 -10.71
CA THR A 567 11.36 -20.12 -11.96
C THR A 567 10.04 -20.86 -11.74
N ILE A 568 8.98 -20.41 -12.40
CA ILE A 568 7.71 -21.13 -12.46
C ILE A 568 7.63 -21.81 -13.82
N PRO A 569 7.53 -23.14 -13.89
CA PRO A 569 7.73 -23.92 -15.13
C PRO A 569 6.80 -23.57 -16.28
N SER A 570 5.64 -22.96 -16.03
CA SER A 570 4.62 -22.73 -17.06
C SER A 570 4.52 -21.28 -17.57
N GLN A 571 5.25 -20.29 -16.99
CA GLN A 571 5.01 -18.87 -17.26
C GLN A 571 6.27 -17.99 -17.15
N ALA A 572 7.28 -18.32 -17.86
CA ALA A 572 8.68 -17.93 -17.65
C ALA A 572 9.09 -16.48 -17.93
N SER A 573 8.22 -15.47 -18.00
CA SER A 573 8.69 -14.12 -18.36
C SER A 573 7.93 -12.94 -17.74
N ALA A 574 6.99 -13.20 -16.84
CA ALA A 574 6.21 -12.16 -16.17
C ALA A 574 6.59 -12.02 -14.69
N ARG A 575 6.28 -10.86 -14.10
CA ARG A 575 6.41 -10.57 -12.68
C ARG A 575 5.50 -11.47 -11.86
N PHE A 576 6.02 -12.05 -10.78
CA PHE A 576 5.26 -12.82 -9.79
C PHE A 576 5.06 -11.98 -8.52
N SER A 577 3.85 -12.01 -7.96
CA SER A 577 3.48 -11.40 -6.70
C SER A 577 2.82 -12.48 -5.82
N PRO A 578 2.98 -12.44 -4.49
CA PRO A 578 3.80 -11.55 -3.68
C PRO A 578 5.29 -11.91 -3.66
N ASP A 579 6.12 -11.03 -3.06
CA ASP A 579 7.56 -11.24 -2.86
C ASP A 579 7.87 -11.92 -1.53
N VAL A 580 7.09 -11.58 -0.50
CA VAL A 580 7.17 -12.10 0.87
C VAL A 580 5.76 -12.34 1.38
N SER A 581 5.64 -13.09 2.49
CA SER A 581 4.34 -13.34 3.12
C SER A 581 4.50 -13.43 4.64
N PHE A 582 3.48 -12.95 5.35
CA PHE A 582 3.33 -13.02 6.81
C PHE A 582 1.93 -13.53 7.15
N LEU A 583 1.66 -13.85 8.41
CA LEU A 583 0.33 -14.21 8.87
C LEU A 583 -0.70 -13.17 8.41
N ALA A 584 -1.85 -13.64 7.93
CA ALA A 584 -2.89 -12.80 7.35
C ALA A 584 -4.31 -13.30 7.62
N THR A 585 -4.49 -14.59 7.94
CA THR A 585 -5.84 -15.12 8.14
C THR A 585 -6.59 -14.38 9.25
N PRO A 586 -7.86 -13.99 9.03
CA PRO A 586 -8.69 -13.42 10.08
C PRO A 586 -9.25 -14.46 11.05
N ASN A 587 -9.00 -15.75 10.83
CA ASN A 587 -9.66 -16.84 11.55
C ASN A 587 -8.70 -17.70 12.40
N PHE A 588 -7.54 -18.10 11.83
CA PHE A 588 -6.70 -19.16 12.39
C PHE A 588 -5.20 -18.79 12.39
N PRO A 589 -4.71 -17.98 13.33
CA PRO A 589 -5.39 -17.05 14.22
C PRO A 589 -5.52 -15.64 13.63
N GLY A 590 -6.60 -14.91 13.96
CA GLY A 590 -6.76 -13.52 13.56
C GLY A 590 -5.98 -12.55 14.46
N TYR A 591 -5.73 -11.36 13.93
CA TYR A 591 -5.04 -10.27 14.61
C TYR A 591 -5.97 -9.51 15.54
N ILE A 592 -5.55 -9.29 16.79
CA ILE A 592 -6.27 -8.41 17.70
C ILE A 592 -6.10 -6.97 17.22
N TYR A 593 -7.18 -6.19 17.16
CA TYR A 593 -7.13 -4.77 16.89
C TYR A 593 -8.22 -4.01 17.64
N CYS A 594 -8.09 -2.70 17.72
CA CYS A 594 -9.03 -1.81 18.36
C CYS A 594 -9.67 -0.90 17.30
N THR A 595 -11.01 -0.80 17.31
CA THR A 595 -11.75 -0.02 16.32
C THR A 595 -13.06 0.46 16.95
N PRO A 596 -13.75 1.49 16.41
CA PRO A 596 -15.02 1.92 16.98
C PRO A 596 -16.07 0.81 16.91
N LEU A 597 -16.91 0.68 17.94
CA LEU A 597 -17.97 -0.32 17.97
C LEU A 597 -18.94 -0.22 16.76
N SER A 598 -19.09 0.97 16.17
CA SER A 598 -19.86 1.18 14.94
C SER A 598 -19.32 0.40 13.73
N GLU A 599 -18.02 0.18 13.66
CA GLU A 599 -17.37 -0.64 12.61
C GLU A 599 -17.66 -2.14 12.77
N LEU A 600 -18.04 -2.56 13.97
CA LEU A 600 -18.36 -3.94 14.33
C LEU A 600 -19.87 -4.22 14.33
N GLY A 601 -20.68 -3.32 13.76
CA GLY A 601 -22.15 -3.45 13.73
C GLY A 601 -22.85 -3.02 15.02
N GLY A 602 -22.09 -2.51 15.99
CA GLY A 602 -22.62 -1.88 17.20
C GLY A 602 -23.03 -0.42 16.96
N SER A 603 -23.29 0.30 18.04
CA SER A 603 -23.59 1.74 18.00
C SER A 603 -22.56 2.52 18.82
N GLY A 604 -22.08 3.65 18.27
CA GLY A 604 -21.19 4.58 18.94
C GLY A 604 -19.75 4.54 18.48
N THR A 605 -18.98 5.50 18.97
CA THR A 605 -17.58 5.76 18.62
C THR A 605 -16.60 5.31 19.69
N THR A 606 -17.08 4.52 20.67
CA THR A 606 -16.24 3.94 21.73
C THR A 606 -15.36 2.86 21.11
N SER A 607 -14.09 2.88 21.44
CA SER A 607 -13.13 1.83 21.03
C SER A 607 -13.56 0.46 21.56
N SER A 608 -13.43 -0.57 20.75
CA SER A 608 -13.67 -1.96 21.12
C SER A 608 -12.72 -2.43 22.24
N CYS A 609 -11.61 -1.73 22.47
CA CYS A 609 -10.64 -2.03 23.51
C CYS A 609 -10.78 -1.14 24.77
N ALA A 610 -11.80 -0.29 24.86
CA ALA A 610 -11.97 0.67 25.97
C ALA A 610 -12.05 -0.01 27.36
N SER A 611 -12.48 -1.27 27.44
CA SER A 611 -12.50 -2.08 28.67
C SER A 611 -11.16 -2.78 28.96
N GLY A 612 -10.15 -2.57 28.14
CA GLY A 612 -8.85 -3.21 28.17
C GLY A 612 -8.81 -4.50 27.34
N ILE A 613 -7.62 -4.85 26.88
CA ILE A 613 -7.36 -6.11 26.17
C ILE A 613 -7.00 -7.15 27.23
N SER A 614 -7.80 -8.20 27.41
CA SER A 614 -7.49 -9.30 28.31
C SER A 614 -7.75 -10.64 27.64
N ASN A 615 -7.00 -11.65 28.07
CA ASN A 615 -7.18 -13.03 27.63
C ASN A 615 -8.47 -13.70 28.16
N SER A 616 -9.45 -12.94 28.64
CA SER A 616 -10.72 -13.50 29.14
C SER A 616 -11.74 -13.60 28.01
N VAL A 617 -12.53 -14.64 28.02
CA VAL A 617 -13.55 -15.02 27.03
C VAL A 617 -14.64 -13.95 26.83
N ASP A 618 -14.71 -12.97 27.73
CA ASP A 618 -15.79 -11.98 27.82
C ASP A 618 -15.37 -10.57 27.35
N ASN A 619 -14.24 -10.42 26.65
CA ASN A 619 -13.76 -9.10 26.23
C ASN A 619 -14.16 -8.77 24.79
N ASP A 620 -14.55 -7.51 24.63
CA ASP A 620 -15.10 -6.93 23.39
C ASP A 620 -14.00 -6.48 22.39
N PHE A 621 -12.82 -7.10 22.36
CA PHE A 621 -11.85 -6.78 21.30
C PHE A 621 -12.29 -7.34 19.95
N ALA A 622 -11.88 -6.68 18.90
CA ALA A 622 -12.14 -7.10 17.55
C ALA A 622 -10.99 -7.94 16.98
N ILE A 623 -11.29 -8.74 15.96
CA ILE A 623 -10.32 -9.54 15.22
C ILE A 623 -10.38 -9.15 13.75
N ILE A 624 -9.22 -9.09 13.13
CA ILE A 624 -9.07 -8.72 11.74
C ILE A 624 -7.97 -9.57 11.09
N GLY A 625 -7.98 -9.65 9.78
CA GLY A 625 -6.95 -10.26 8.96
C GLY A 625 -7.03 -9.72 7.54
N GLY A 626 -6.37 -10.39 6.64
CA GLY A 626 -6.14 -9.95 5.27
C GLY A 626 -4.65 -9.72 5.04
N THR A 627 -4.24 -9.61 3.81
CA THR A 627 -2.88 -9.18 3.46
C THR A 627 -2.59 -7.77 3.96
N SER A 628 -3.65 -7.03 4.35
CA SER A 628 -3.59 -5.77 5.08
C SER A 628 -2.95 -5.89 6.47
N ALA A 629 -3.05 -7.04 7.14
CA ALA A 629 -2.36 -7.28 8.40
C ALA A 629 -0.87 -7.57 8.17
N SER A 630 -0.54 -8.36 7.14
CA SER A 630 0.83 -8.74 6.85
C SER A 630 1.70 -7.59 6.31
N ALA A 631 1.12 -6.66 5.55
CA ALA A 631 1.86 -5.55 4.97
C ALA A 631 2.43 -4.58 6.03
N PRO A 632 1.64 -4.03 6.99
CA PRO A 632 2.16 -3.16 8.04
C PRO A 632 3.10 -3.88 9.00
N VAL A 633 2.89 -5.18 9.28
CA VAL A 633 3.83 -6.00 10.06
C VAL A 633 5.19 -6.07 9.35
N PHE A 634 5.22 -6.39 8.06
CA PHE A 634 6.46 -6.41 7.30
C PHE A 634 7.10 -5.03 7.18
N ALA A 635 6.31 -3.98 6.98
CA ALA A 635 6.83 -2.61 6.93
C ALA A 635 7.46 -2.18 8.26
N GLY A 636 6.87 -2.59 9.40
CA GLY A 636 7.44 -2.44 10.73
C GLY A 636 8.77 -3.19 10.89
N ASP A 637 8.84 -4.44 10.44
CA ASP A 637 10.08 -5.24 10.50
C ASP A 637 11.21 -4.64 9.64
N LEU A 638 10.88 -4.08 8.47
CA LEU A 638 11.85 -3.38 7.62
C LEU A 638 12.50 -2.17 8.33
N ASN A 639 11.77 -1.48 9.21
CA ASN A 639 12.35 -0.34 9.95
C ASN A 639 13.52 -0.75 10.85
N HIS A 640 13.58 -1.99 11.30
CA HIS A 640 14.74 -2.51 12.04
C HIS A 640 15.99 -2.62 11.14
N CYS A 641 15.80 -2.96 9.86
CA CYS A 641 16.91 -3.09 8.90
C CYS A 641 17.55 -1.74 8.55
N PHE A 642 16.79 -0.66 8.52
CA PHE A 642 17.29 0.68 8.19
C PHE A 642 18.25 1.23 9.27
N TYR A 643 18.15 0.79 10.53
CA TYR A 643 19.09 1.11 11.58
C TYR A 643 20.54 0.80 11.19
N PHE A 644 20.79 -0.32 10.50
CA PHE A 644 22.13 -0.74 10.10
C PHE A 644 22.68 -0.01 8.87
N LEU A 645 21.84 0.62 8.06
CA LEU A 645 22.23 1.22 6.79
C LEU A 645 22.61 2.70 6.93
N PHE A 646 22.14 3.38 7.96
CA PHE A 646 22.32 4.83 8.12
C PHE A 646 23.19 5.26 9.31
N GLU A 647 23.57 4.38 10.21
CA GLU A 647 24.49 4.66 11.32
C GLU A 647 25.97 4.25 11.07
N ARG A 648 26.33 3.95 9.81
CA ARG A 648 27.72 3.64 9.45
C ARG A 648 28.29 4.62 8.44
#